data_b87636046d478d544efb15042d3a722d
#
_entry.id   b87636046d478d544efb15042d3a722d
#
_cell.length_a   1.000
_cell.length_b   1.000
_cell.length_c   1.000
_cell.angle_alpha   90.00
_cell.angle_beta   90.00
_cell.angle_gamma   90.00
#
_symmetry.space_group_name_H-M   'P 1'
#
loop_
_entity.id
_entity.type
_entity.pdbx_description
1 polymer ?
#
loop_
_entity_poly.entity_id
_entity_poly.type
_entity_poly.pdbx_seq_one_letter_code
_entity_poly.pdbx_strand_id
1 'polypeptide(L)'
;MLRNYIKIIKRLCFIFFPNKYHPNDFKQLLFLYSHLFKHHGISGTLKYMKNIRLLCTRYICGNPLLSNNFGISTKDGWPTKLSHLKSRIDSREGLSYVLTLLIFNRSFDLNKYEIKKKIRNLNLDSITKPQTSNYTIPTGFIKEFVNKFNLKFDDEDMKFSLSDIYISQKAGPQGKASNTALNNFNNYSYYQLQRLYNILSPEGVDFITRSYSYWFNNYEKFPAKHSCLGKISIVKDPEGKLRQIAIVDYYTQLALRKLHDICFKKIKHIKCDRTFTQDPNHTWEDNQHQFWSLDLSSATDRFPRRLQSRLLAEMYKYNYAFSWEKILGEISFYVDDRHDTVKYSVGQPMGTYSSWICFTLAHHLVVHYAAKLAGIENFDQYIILGDDIVIKNDIVAKNYIKIITRLGVELSLTKTHVSKDTYEFAKRWFKQGKEITGIPVRGIIHNIFNVFIVFTILYSHFKIHGNLYLSVNSLSGSLFTLYNKLYIFKGKKKFFPIKNYRYNIKRLKTFSSLLDLIFGYENDQSIRRIFTRNITSDIYMIPSREDSLPNIKEILSTGLGKLLSSNIGKVSSWQTKIIESFEDENRNNLSVFPTFVGLYNYIENIKMKTRKWKGSEEISELVSDFNVIDVDKVFSKERQKFDKLLTIGKSLEKGFSNINTLEEIMYGSATVESSLTPKGMQLWFSKSIQMDVMKKIMANEWEKPKPQISYTDMWEAFAKQEGNKT
;
A
#
# COMPACT_ATOMS: atom_id res chain seq x y z
N MET A 1 -7.05 -28.35 5.89
CA MET A 1 -6.99 -26.94 5.43
C MET A 1 -8.21 -26.60 4.58
N LEU A 2 -8.41 -27.20 3.40
CA LEU A 2 -9.50 -26.89 2.47
C LEU A 2 -10.89 -26.87 3.12
N ARG A 3 -11.27 -27.93 3.86
CA ARG A 3 -12.57 -28.01 4.54
C ARG A 3 -12.82 -26.85 5.51
N ASN A 4 -11.76 -26.39 6.21
CA ASN A 4 -11.87 -25.24 7.13
C ASN A 4 -12.10 -23.94 6.36
N TYR A 5 -11.38 -23.75 5.24
CA TYR A 5 -11.55 -22.56 4.38
C TYR A 5 -12.93 -22.50 3.75
N ILE A 6 -13.43 -23.64 3.27
CA ILE A 6 -14.80 -23.73 2.75
C ILE A 6 -15.86 -23.39 3.82
N LYS A 7 -15.64 -23.79 5.08
CA LYS A 7 -16.55 -23.41 6.17
C LYS A 7 -16.60 -21.91 6.40
N ILE A 8 -15.42 -21.26 6.37
CA ILE A 8 -15.34 -19.81 6.57
C ILE A 8 -16.07 -19.07 5.43
N ILE A 9 -15.73 -19.39 4.17
CA ILE A 9 -16.35 -18.73 3.02
C ILE A 9 -17.86 -19.01 2.93
N LYS A 10 -18.27 -20.23 3.21
CA LYS A 10 -19.72 -20.60 3.27
C LYS A 10 -20.47 -19.70 4.25
N ARG A 11 -19.88 -19.45 5.43
CA ARG A 11 -20.50 -18.64 6.46
C ARG A 11 -20.50 -17.14 6.11
N LEU A 12 -19.41 -16.65 5.50
CA LEU A 12 -19.35 -15.29 4.95
C LEU A 12 -20.45 -15.08 3.90
N CYS A 13 -20.55 -15.99 2.93
CA CYS A 13 -21.55 -15.86 1.88
C CYS A 13 -22.98 -15.98 2.42
N PHE A 14 -23.23 -16.80 3.43
CA PHE A 14 -24.53 -16.88 4.10
C PHE A 14 -24.92 -15.55 4.75
N ILE A 15 -23.97 -14.82 5.30
CA ILE A 15 -24.22 -13.55 6.01
C ILE A 15 -24.38 -12.39 5.03
N PHE A 16 -23.48 -12.29 4.05
CA PHE A 16 -23.38 -11.10 3.20
C PHE A 16 -24.09 -11.22 1.84
N PHE A 17 -24.53 -12.42 1.48
CA PHE A 17 -25.29 -12.68 0.24
C PHE A 17 -26.48 -13.60 0.51
N PRO A 18 -27.39 -13.24 1.43
CA PRO A 18 -28.47 -14.16 1.86
C PRO A 18 -29.36 -14.60 0.71
N ASN A 19 -29.67 -13.70 -0.24
CA ASN A 19 -30.56 -13.96 -1.37
C ASN A 19 -29.94 -14.83 -2.48
N LYS A 20 -28.59 -14.89 -2.52
CA LYS A 20 -27.84 -15.64 -3.55
C LYS A 20 -27.16 -16.88 -3.01
N TYR A 21 -27.04 -16.97 -1.67
CA TYR A 21 -26.42 -18.10 -1.01
C TYR A 21 -27.15 -19.42 -1.30
N HIS A 22 -26.38 -20.41 -1.73
CA HIS A 22 -26.88 -21.76 -1.89
C HIS A 22 -25.87 -22.81 -1.36
N PRO A 23 -26.29 -23.72 -0.44
CA PRO A 23 -25.37 -24.68 0.19
C PRO A 23 -24.65 -25.60 -0.79
N ASN A 24 -25.28 -25.94 -1.92
CA ASN A 24 -24.73 -26.85 -2.92
C ASN A 24 -23.52 -26.26 -3.65
N ASP A 25 -23.47 -24.93 -3.84
CA ASP A 25 -22.32 -24.26 -4.48
C ASP A 25 -21.02 -24.57 -3.73
N PHE A 26 -21.08 -24.67 -2.40
CA PHE A 26 -19.92 -24.99 -1.55
C PHE A 26 -19.56 -26.47 -1.55
N LYS A 27 -20.54 -27.37 -1.76
CA LYS A 27 -20.29 -28.79 -1.96
C LYS A 27 -19.55 -29.03 -3.27
N GLN A 28 -20.01 -28.38 -4.34
CA GLN A 28 -19.38 -28.47 -5.66
C GLN A 28 -18.00 -27.82 -5.65
N LEU A 29 -17.85 -26.66 -4.99
CA LEU A 29 -16.55 -26.02 -4.83
C LEU A 29 -15.55 -26.90 -4.06
N LEU A 30 -16.00 -27.53 -2.97
CA LEU A 30 -15.17 -28.47 -2.21
C LEU A 30 -14.75 -29.67 -3.06
N PHE A 31 -15.69 -30.25 -3.82
CA PHE A 31 -15.42 -31.37 -4.72
C PHE A 31 -14.38 -30.98 -5.79
N LEU A 32 -14.60 -29.85 -6.47
CA LEU A 32 -13.70 -29.34 -7.51
C LEU A 32 -12.28 -29.13 -6.98
N TYR A 33 -12.12 -28.43 -5.85
CA TYR A 33 -10.79 -28.19 -5.27
C TYR A 33 -10.14 -29.48 -4.76
N SER A 34 -10.92 -30.40 -4.19
CA SER A 34 -10.39 -31.69 -3.71
C SER A 34 -9.88 -32.53 -4.89
N HIS A 35 -10.62 -32.56 -6.00
CA HIS A 35 -10.23 -33.23 -7.23
C HIS A 35 -8.94 -32.60 -7.81
N LEU A 36 -8.93 -31.27 -7.98
CA LEU A 36 -7.78 -30.57 -8.54
C LEU A 36 -6.51 -30.72 -7.66
N PHE A 37 -6.63 -30.63 -6.34
CA PHE A 37 -5.48 -30.85 -5.45
C PHE A 37 -4.93 -32.25 -5.55
N LYS A 38 -5.80 -33.26 -5.71
CA LYS A 38 -5.37 -34.64 -5.86
C LYS A 38 -4.60 -34.88 -7.16
N HIS A 39 -5.07 -34.33 -8.28
CA HIS A 39 -4.54 -34.62 -9.61
C HIS A 39 -3.48 -33.62 -10.10
N HIS A 40 -3.55 -32.37 -9.70
CA HIS A 40 -2.67 -31.30 -10.21
C HIS A 40 -1.80 -30.64 -9.12
N GLY A 41 -1.91 -31.07 -7.87
CA GLY A 41 -1.25 -30.42 -6.73
C GLY A 41 -1.72 -28.97 -6.52
N ILE A 42 -1.09 -28.25 -5.59
CA ILE A 42 -1.48 -26.86 -5.27
C ILE A 42 -1.16 -25.92 -6.45
N SER A 43 0.02 -26.04 -7.03
CA SER A 43 0.46 -25.15 -8.12
C SER A 43 -0.43 -25.26 -9.35
N GLY A 44 -0.74 -26.50 -9.77
CA GLY A 44 -1.64 -26.75 -10.91
C GLY A 44 -3.06 -26.27 -10.64
N THR A 45 -3.58 -26.49 -9.43
CA THR A 45 -4.91 -26.03 -9.00
C THR A 45 -5.00 -24.51 -9.06
N LEU A 46 -3.99 -23.79 -8.56
CA LEU A 46 -3.98 -22.32 -8.60
C LEU A 46 -3.99 -21.79 -10.05
N LYS A 47 -3.19 -22.39 -10.93
CA LYS A 47 -3.17 -22.05 -12.36
C LYS A 47 -4.52 -22.31 -13.03
N TYR A 48 -5.10 -23.48 -12.80
CA TYR A 48 -6.41 -23.86 -13.35
C TYR A 48 -7.53 -22.92 -12.88
N MET A 49 -7.64 -22.65 -11.57
CA MET A 49 -8.65 -21.75 -11.02
C MET A 49 -8.48 -20.29 -11.42
N LYS A 50 -7.23 -19.84 -11.64
CA LYS A 50 -6.96 -18.54 -12.22
C LYS A 50 -7.52 -18.41 -13.64
N ASN A 51 -7.34 -19.45 -14.46
CA ASN A 51 -7.88 -19.48 -15.81
C ASN A 51 -9.42 -19.57 -15.83
N ILE A 52 -10.01 -20.35 -14.92
CA ILE A 52 -11.48 -20.37 -14.70
C ILE A 52 -11.99 -18.96 -14.37
N ARG A 53 -11.36 -18.27 -13.42
CA ARG A 53 -11.76 -16.90 -13.07
C ARG A 53 -11.71 -15.99 -14.29
N LEU A 54 -10.65 -16.08 -15.10
CA LEU A 54 -10.51 -15.30 -16.30
C LEU A 54 -11.66 -15.53 -17.29
N LEU A 55 -12.03 -16.78 -17.54
CA LEU A 55 -13.15 -17.12 -18.41
C LEU A 55 -14.46 -16.52 -17.87
N CYS A 56 -14.72 -16.66 -16.56
CA CYS A 56 -15.89 -16.08 -15.93
C CYS A 56 -15.92 -14.55 -16.02
N THR A 57 -14.80 -13.86 -15.77
CA THR A 57 -14.76 -12.39 -15.85
C THR A 57 -14.92 -11.89 -17.29
N ARG A 58 -14.37 -12.59 -18.27
CA ARG A 58 -14.60 -12.30 -19.70
C ARG A 58 -16.08 -12.45 -20.09
N TYR A 59 -16.73 -13.48 -19.57
CA TYR A 59 -18.16 -13.67 -19.77
C TYR A 59 -18.99 -12.54 -19.13
N ILE A 60 -18.67 -12.15 -17.90
CA ILE A 60 -19.35 -11.04 -17.18
C ILE A 60 -19.19 -9.71 -17.93
N CYS A 61 -18.05 -9.49 -18.57
CA CYS A 61 -17.79 -8.31 -19.41
C CYS A 61 -18.52 -8.33 -20.77
N GLY A 62 -19.27 -9.38 -21.09
CA GLY A 62 -19.95 -9.51 -22.38
C GLY A 62 -18.99 -9.84 -23.55
N ASN A 63 -17.77 -10.25 -23.27
CA ASN A 63 -16.76 -10.64 -24.26
C ASN A 63 -16.17 -12.03 -23.92
N PRO A 64 -17.01 -13.10 -23.98
CA PRO A 64 -16.59 -14.45 -23.62
C PRO A 64 -15.56 -15.03 -24.59
N LEU A 65 -14.65 -15.85 -24.08
CA LEU A 65 -13.75 -16.65 -24.87
C LEU A 65 -14.47 -17.96 -25.27
N LEU A 66 -14.91 -18.04 -26.49
CA LEU A 66 -15.64 -19.24 -27.01
C LEU A 66 -14.68 -20.44 -27.18
N SER A 67 -13.42 -20.17 -27.52
CA SER A 67 -12.32 -21.16 -27.54
C SER A 67 -11.22 -20.71 -26.59
N ASN A 68 -10.52 -21.65 -25.95
CA ASN A 68 -9.42 -21.34 -25.05
C ASN A 68 -8.37 -22.45 -25.07
N ASN A 69 -7.09 -22.05 -24.88
CA ASN A 69 -5.93 -22.94 -24.80
C ASN A 69 -5.60 -23.37 -23.35
N PHE A 70 -6.56 -23.24 -22.42
CA PHE A 70 -6.35 -23.54 -20.99
C PHE A 70 -6.67 -24.97 -20.61
N GLY A 71 -7.20 -25.77 -21.54
CA GLY A 71 -7.70 -27.12 -21.28
C GLY A 71 -8.96 -27.12 -20.38
N ILE A 72 -9.75 -26.05 -20.44
CA ILE A 72 -10.99 -25.89 -19.66
C ILE A 72 -12.19 -25.95 -20.61
N SER A 73 -13.06 -26.93 -20.37
CA SER A 73 -14.32 -27.04 -21.12
C SER A 73 -15.25 -25.89 -20.80
N THR A 74 -15.79 -25.24 -21.83
CA THR A 74 -16.72 -24.12 -21.73
C THR A 74 -18.00 -24.40 -22.54
N LYS A 75 -19.13 -23.85 -22.06
CA LYS A 75 -20.37 -23.76 -22.81
C LYS A 75 -20.74 -22.28 -22.94
N ASP A 76 -20.83 -21.77 -24.17
CA ASP A 76 -21.08 -20.35 -24.46
C ASP A 76 -20.01 -19.42 -23.76
N GLY A 77 -18.77 -19.88 -23.65
CA GLY A 77 -17.70 -19.16 -22.97
C GLY A 77 -17.71 -19.24 -21.43
N TRP A 78 -18.71 -19.91 -20.82
CA TRP A 78 -18.75 -20.14 -19.37
C TRP A 78 -18.16 -21.52 -19.01
N PRO A 79 -17.30 -21.64 -17.98
CA PRO A 79 -16.70 -22.92 -17.59
C PRO A 79 -17.76 -23.95 -17.14
N THR A 80 -17.78 -25.13 -17.75
CA THR A 80 -18.75 -26.20 -17.45
C THR A 80 -18.72 -26.66 -16.00
N LYS A 81 -17.51 -26.67 -15.37
CA LYS A 81 -17.32 -27.01 -13.94
C LYS A 81 -17.99 -26.05 -12.97
N LEU A 82 -18.36 -24.83 -13.44
CA LEU A 82 -19.06 -23.80 -12.66
C LEU A 82 -20.42 -23.43 -13.29
N SER A 83 -21.04 -24.33 -14.06
CA SER A 83 -22.35 -24.11 -14.70
C SER A 83 -23.41 -23.65 -13.71
N HIS A 84 -23.41 -24.21 -12.51
CA HIS A 84 -24.35 -23.87 -11.43
C HIS A 84 -24.25 -22.41 -10.95
N LEU A 85 -23.11 -21.74 -11.17
CA LEU A 85 -22.93 -20.33 -10.81
C LEU A 85 -23.42 -19.38 -11.93
N LYS A 86 -23.66 -19.88 -13.15
CA LYS A 86 -24.10 -19.04 -14.28
C LYS A 86 -25.47 -18.37 -14.00
N SER A 87 -26.38 -19.04 -13.32
CA SER A 87 -27.68 -18.50 -12.92
C SER A 87 -27.62 -17.50 -11.75
N ARG A 88 -26.43 -17.30 -11.11
CA ARG A 88 -26.28 -16.39 -9.98
C ARG A 88 -25.91 -14.98 -10.40
N ILE A 89 -25.44 -14.77 -11.65
CA ILE A 89 -24.91 -13.46 -12.13
C ILE A 89 -26.00 -12.53 -12.67
N ASP A 90 -27.23 -12.76 -12.33
CA ASP A 90 -28.43 -12.01 -12.74
C ASP A 90 -28.57 -10.64 -12.05
N SER A 91 -27.89 -10.43 -10.97
CA SER A 91 -27.97 -9.24 -10.15
C SER A 91 -26.60 -8.80 -9.63
N ARG A 92 -26.52 -7.56 -9.13
CA ARG A 92 -25.32 -7.01 -8.51
C ARG A 92 -24.81 -7.87 -7.35
N GLU A 93 -25.73 -8.28 -6.47
CA GLU A 93 -25.40 -9.16 -5.34
C GLU A 93 -24.87 -10.51 -5.83
N GLY A 94 -25.49 -11.08 -6.86
CA GLY A 94 -25.07 -12.33 -7.45
C GLY A 94 -23.69 -12.25 -8.12
N LEU A 95 -23.39 -11.16 -8.80
CA LEU A 95 -22.05 -10.91 -9.35
C LEU A 95 -21.00 -10.85 -8.26
N SER A 96 -21.22 -10.07 -7.19
CA SER A 96 -20.31 -10.00 -6.03
C SER A 96 -20.15 -11.35 -5.34
N TYR A 97 -21.24 -12.14 -5.23
CA TYR A 97 -21.21 -13.50 -4.71
C TYR A 97 -20.30 -14.41 -5.55
N VAL A 98 -20.49 -14.43 -6.86
CA VAL A 98 -19.71 -15.26 -7.79
C VAL A 98 -18.22 -14.83 -7.76
N LEU A 99 -17.97 -13.52 -7.83
CA LEU A 99 -16.58 -13.00 -7.75
C LEU A 99 -15.91 -13.36 -6.41
N THR A 100 -16.66 -13.37 -5.29
CA THR A 100 -16.17 -13.84 -3.99
C THR A 100 -15.71 -15.29 -4.05
N LEU A 101 -16.50 -16.18 -4.69
CA LEU A 101 -16.13 -17.59 -4.87
C LEU A 101 -14.92 -17.76 -5.81
N LEU A 102 -14.84 -16.96 -6.88
CA LEU A 102 -13.77 -17.03 -7.87
C LEU A 102 -12.41 -16.59 -7.31
N ILE A 103 -12.35 -15.66 -6.34
CA ILE A 103 -11.11 -15.24 -5.71
C ILE A 103 -10.67 -16.13 -4.54
N PHE A 104 -11.43 -17.17 -4.22
CA PHE A 104 -11.14 -18.11 -3.13
C PHE A 104 -9.78 -18.81 -3.30
N ASN A 105 -9.35 -19.07 -4.53
CA ASN A 105 -8.05 -19.64 -4.85
C ASN A 105 -6.86 -18.81 -4.30
N ARG A 106 -7.03 -17.49 -4.12
CA ARG A 106 -6.01 -16.60 -3.54
C ARG A 106 -5.69 -16.94 -2.09
N SER A 107 -6.53 -17.72 -1.41
CA SER A 107 -6.32 -18.13 -0.01
C SER A 107 -5.30 -19.23 0.18
N PHE A 108 -4.82 -19.87 -0.90
CA PHE A 108 -3.86 -20.95 -0.85
C PHE A 108 -2.46 -20.46 -1.22
N ASP A 109 -1.49 -20.86 -0.40
CA ASP A 109 -0.07 -20.59 -0.63
C ASP A 109 0.64 -21.88 -1.10
N LEU A 110 1.68 -21.70 -1.91
CA LEU A 110 2.56 -22.79 -2.31
C LEU A 110 3.36 -23.30 -1.11
N ASN A 111 3.64 -24.61 -1.09
CA ASN A 111 4.54 -25.18 -0.12
C ASN A 111 6.00 -24.80 -0.41
N LYS A 112 6.89 -25.05 0.57
CA LYS A 112 8.31 -24.70 0.45
C LYS A 112 9.01 -25.40 -0.74
N TYR A 113 8.62 -26.63 -1.03
CA TYR A 113 9.20 -27.41 -2.12
C TYR A 113 8.83 -26.82 -3.49
N GLU A 114 7.54 -26.55 -3.72
CA GLU A 114 7.06 -25.94 -4.95
C GLU A 114 7.66 -24.54 -5.19
N ILE A 115 7.85 -23.78 -4.10
CA ILE A 115 8.52 -22.48 -4.17
C ILE A 115 9.96 -22.65 -4.64
N LYS A 116 10.75 -23.52 -4.01
CA LYS A 116 12.13 -23.80 -4.41
C LYS A 116 12.22 -24.26 -5.87
N LYS A 117 11.33 -25.16 -6.30
CA LYS A 117 11.26 -25.62 -7.70
C LYS A 117 10.98 -24.44 -8.66
N LYS A 118 10.04 -23.55 -8.33
CA LYS A 118 9.76 -22.36 -9.15
C LYS A 118 10.92 -21.38 -9.18
N ILE A 119 11.63 -21.20 -8.09
CA ILE A 119 12.81 -20.31 -8.03
C ILE A 119 13.92 -20.83 -8.96
N ARG A 120 14.22 -22.13 -8.93
CA ARG A 120 15.22 -22.74 -9.82
C ARG A 120 14.89 -22.55 -11.31
N ASN A 121 13.59 -22.60 -11.65
CA ASN A 121 13.08 -22.43 -13.02
C ASN A 121 12.60 -21.00 -13.32
N LEU A 122 13.10 -20.01 -12.58
CA LEU A 122 12.69 -18.63 -12.74
C LEU A 122 13.21 -18.09 -14.08
N ASN A 123 12.29 -17.59 -14.91
CA ASN A 123 12.65 -16.92 -16.15
C ASN A 123 12.96 -15.45 -15.86
N LEU A 124 14.13 -14.98 -16.31
CA LEU A 124 14.60 -13.60 -16.19
C LEU A 124 14.52 -12.83 -17.53
N ASP A 125 13.90 -13.40 -18.56
CA ASP A 125 13.81 -12.79 -19.89
C ASP A 125 13.14 -11.40 -19.86
N SER A 126 12.19 -11.19 -18.97
CA SER A 126 11.56 -9.86 -18.82
C SER A 126 12.59 -8.77 -18.48
N ILE A 127 13.63 -9.14 -17.73
CA ILE A 127 14.71 -8.23 -17.31
C ILE A 127 15.80 -8.12 -18.38
N THR A 128 16.21 -9.27 -18.93
CA THR A 128 17.45 -9.37 -19.74
C THR A 128 17.26 -9.21 -21.23
N LYS A 129 16.07 -9.54 -21.75
CA LYS A 129 15.81 -9.49 -23.20
C LYS A 129 15.92 -8.05 -23.72
N PRO A 130 16.76 -7.80 -24.76
CA PRO A 130 16.94 -6.46 -25.29
C PRO A 130 15.66 -5.92 -25.94
N GLN A 131 15.59 -4.60 -26.11
CA GLN A 131 14.54 -3.96 -26.88
C GLN A 131 14.78 -4.16 -28.37
N THR A 132 13.74 -4.54 -29.07
CA THR A 132 13.80 -4.73 -30.53
C THR A 132 13.30 -3.52 -31.31
N SER A 133 12.60 -2.62 -30.67
CA SER A 133 11.97 -1.46 -31.31
C SER A 133 12.72 -0.16 -31.01
N ASN A 134 12.89 0.66 -32.03
CA ASN A 134 13.43 2.03 -31.93
C ASN A 134 12.32 3.09 -31.88
N TYR A 135 11.06 2.69 -31.73
CA TYR A 135 9.94 3.62 -31.68
C TYR A 135 10.04 4.57 -30.49
N THR A 136 9.80 5.85 -30.72
CA THR A 136 9.80 6.89 -29.70
C THR A 136 8.66 7.88 -29.91
N ILE A 137 8.22 8.52 -28.84
CA ILE A 137 7.27 9.63 -28.89
C ILE A 137 8.04 10.91 -29.27
N PRO A 138 7.52 11.78 -30.15
CA PRO A 138 8.17 13.03 -30.53
C PRO A 138 8.49 13.95 -29.35
N THR A 139 9.69 14.54 -29.32
CA THR A 139 10.13 15.42 -28.23
C THR A 139 9.23 16.64 -28.09
N GLY A 140 8.74 17.24 -29.20
CA GLY A 140 7.78 18.34 -29.16
C GLY A 140 6.54 18.00 -28.34
N PHE A 141 5.99 16.80 -28.54
CA PHE A 141 4.84 16.36 -27.76
C PHE A 141 5.16 16.13 -26.28
N ILE A 142 6.35 15.59 -25.96
CA ILE A 142 6.79 15.44 -24.56
C ILE A 142 6.83 16.79 -23.86
N LYS A 143 7.38 17.82 -24.55
CA LYS A 143 7.43 19.19 -24.05
C LYS A 143 6.03 19.80 -23.83
N GLU A 144 5.11 19.62 -24.79
CA GLU A 144 3.70 20.01 -24.66
C GLU A 144 3.06 19.36 -23.42
N PHE A 145 3.25 18.06 -23.23
CA PHE A 145 2.72 17.31 -22.08
C PHE A 145 3.26 17.84 -20.75
N VAL A 146 4.57 18.05 -20.66
CA VAL A 146 5.22 18.59 -19.44
C VAL A 146 4.67 19.97 -19.09
N ASN A 147 4.50 20.84 -20.08
CA ASN A 147 3.94 22.19 -19.87
C ASN A 147 2.46 22.13 -19.48
N LYS A 148 1.66 21.31 -20.17
CA LYS A 148 0.22 21.12 -19.90
C LYS A 148 -0.07 20.77 -18.43
N PHE A 149 0.74 19.89 -17.85
CA PHE A 149 0.55 19.41 -16.48
C PHE A 149 1.47 20.06 -15.45
N ASN A 150 2.20 21.09 -15.83
CA ASN A 150 3.14 21.81 -14.95
C ASN A 150 4.10 20.85 -14.21
N LEU A 151 4.75 19.96 -14.98
CA LEU A 151 5.60 18.92 -14.40
C LEU A 151 7.05 19.36 -14.16
N LYS A 152 7.44 20.58 -14.63
CA LYS A 152 8.80 21.09 -14.46
C LYS A 152 9.14 21.29 -12.97
N PHE A 153 10.41 21.12 -12.66
CA PHE A 153 11.01 21.40 -11.37
C PHE A 153 12.45 21.92 -11.58
N ASP A 154 13.04 22.48 -10.56
CA ASP A 154 14.31 23.19 -10.63
C ASP A 154 15.38 22.62 -9.69
N ASP A 155 16.54 23.31 -9.59
CA ASP A 155 17.65 22.90 -8.75
C ASP A 155 17.34 23.02 -7.26
N GLU A 156 16.49 23.97 -6.87
CA GLU A 156 16.09 24.13 -5.48
C GLU A 156 15.24 22.95 -5.00
N ASP A 157 14.32 22.47 -5.86
CA ASP A 157 13.57 21.25 -5.60
C ASP A 157 14.48 20.02 -5.40
N MET A 158 15.61 19.96 -6.12
CA MET A 158 16.57 18.85 -6.10
C MET A 158 17.67 18.99 -5.02
N LYS A 159 17.69 20.08 -4.29
CA LYS A 159 18.72 20.33 -3.27
C LYS A 159 18.68 19.26 -2.19
N PHE A 160 19.85 18.66 -1.98
CA PHE A 160 20.04 17.63 -0.97
C PHE A 160 20.30 18.29 0.40
N SER A 161 19.69 17.76 1.43
CA SER A 161 19.88 18.19 2.81
C SER A 161 20.26 17.02 3.71
N LEU A 162 20.78 17.30 4.89
CA LEU A 162 21.08 16.26 5.88
C LEU A 162 19.84 15.48 6.31
N SER A 163 18.64 16.08 6.19
CA SER A 163 17.37 15.40 6.43
C SER A 163 17.03 14.33 5.38
N ASP A 164 17.65 14.37 4.21
CA ASP A 164 17.47 13.36 3.17
C ASP A 164 18.25 12.07 3.47
N ILE A 165 19.28 12.15 4.34
CA ILE A 165 20.02 10.99 4.80
C ILE A 165 19.13 10.17 5.74
N TYR A 166 19.01 8.88 5.48
CA TYR A 166 18.19 7.99 6.29
C TYR A 166 18.91 6.69 6.62
N ILE A 167 18.56 6.10 7.74
CA ILE A 167 19.07 4.80 8.15
C ILE A 167 18.01 3.74 7.91
N SER A 168 18.36 2.71 7.18
CA SER A 168 17.46 1.63 6.81
C SER A 168 17.98 0.26 7.20
N GLN A 169 17.19 -0.47 7.98
CA GLN A 169 17.40 -1.87 8.29
C GLN A 169 16.78 -2.84 7.26
N LYS A 170 16.21 -2.31 6.17
CA LYS A 170 15.72 -3.12 5.05
C LYS A 170 16.89 -3.84 4.38
N ALA A 171 16.58 -4.86 3.60
CA ALA A 171 17.60 -5.59 2.84
C ALA A 171 18.29 -4.67 1.83
N GLY A 172 19.61 -4.71 1.81
CA GLY A 172 20.49 -4.17 0.78
C GLY A 172 21.19 -5.32 0.03
N PRO A 173 21.95 -5.03 -1.01
CA PRO A 173 22.67 -6.05 -1.78
C PRO A 173 23.66 -6.85 -0.92
N GLN A 174 24.44 -6.17 -0.11
CA GLN A 174 25.50 -6.75 0.71
C GLN A 174 25.02 -7.22 2.10
N GLY A 175 23.81 -6.83 2.52
CA GLY A 175 23.27 -7.13 3.84
C GLY A 175 22.14 -6.18 4.22
N LYS A 176 22.16 -5.62 5.42
CA LYS A 176 21.25 -4.54 5.82
C LYS A 176 21.69 -3.24 5.18
N ALA A 177 20.77 -2.50 4.54
CA ALA A 177 21.10 -1.38 3.67
C ALA A 177 22.08 -0.37 4.27
N SER A 178 21.77 0.20 5.44
CA SER A 178 22.67 1.17 6.07
C SER A 178 23.93 0.54 6.68
N ASN A 179 23.79 -0.66 7.29
CA ASN A 179 24.92 -1.31 7.96
C ASN A 179 26.03 -1.75 6.98
N THR A 180 25.66 -1.99 5.72
CA THR A 180 26.58 -2.44 4.67
C THR A 180 26.70 -1.42 3.54
N ALA A 181 26.40 -0.14 3.81
CA ALA A 181 26.44 0.88 2.77
C ALA A 181 27.87 1.05 2.23
N LEU A 182 28.87 1.18 3.11
CA LEU A 182 30.28 1.33 2.71
C LEU A 182 30.81 0.14 1.92
N ASN A 183 30.36 -1.09 2.22
CA ASN A 183 30.74 -2.30 1.49
C ASN A 183 30.41 -2.22 0.00
N ASN A 184 29.42 -1.40 -0.39
CA ASN A 184 29.02 -1.25 -1.79
C ASN A 184 30.05 -0.50 -2.62
N PHE A 185 30.92 0.32 -2.03
CA PHE A 185 31.95 1.04 -2.75
C PHE A 185 32.95 0.13 -3.44
N ASN A 186 33.13 -1.11 -2.95
CA ASN A 186 33.94 -2.12 -3.63
C ASN A 186 33.43 -2.46 -5.04
N ASN A 187 32.17 -2.20 -5.32
CA ASN A 187 31.48 -2.64 -6.54
C ASN A 187 31.12 -1.49 -7.50
N TYR A 188 31.40 -0.25 -7.10
CA TYR A 188 31.22 0.89 -7.98
C TYR A 188 32.37 1.01 -8.99
N SER A 189 32.02 1.10 -10.27
CA SER A 189 32.95 1.58 -11.27
C SER A 189 33.07 3.10 -11.23
N TYR A 190 34.18 3.63 -11.75
CA TYR A 190 34.37 5.08 -11.91
C TYR A 190 33.18 5.76 -12.62
N TYR A 191 32.70 5.19 -13.71
CA TYR A 191 31.56 5.74 -14.45
C TYR A 191 30.26 5.73 -13.65
N GLN A 192 30.00 4.70 -12.86
CA GLN A 192 28.83 4.66 -12.01
C GLN A 192 28.87 5.71 -10.91
N LEU A 193 30.03 5.95 -10.30
CA LEU A 193 30.20 7.05 -9.33
C LEU A 193 30.00 8.42 -10.00
N GLN A 194 30.53 8.63 -11.20
CA GLN A 194 30.26 9.86 -11.96
C GLN A 194 28.77 10.05 -12.24
N ARG A 195 28.05 8.98 -12.66
CA ARG A 195 26.58 9.05 -12.84
C ARG A 195 25.87 9.43 -11.57
N LEU A 196 26.30 8.84 -10.44
CA LEU A 196 25.74 9.13 -9.13
C LEU A 196 25.94 10.60 -8.75
N TYR A 197 27.14 11.14 -8.98
CA TYR A 197 27.44 12.55 -8.73
C TYR A 197 26.59 13.50 -9.60
N ASN A 198 26.37 13.14 -10.85
CA ASN A 198 25.57 13.96 -11.79
C ASN A 198 24.07 14.02 -11.43
N ILE A 199 23.57 13.11 -10.61
CA ILE A 199 22.16 13.12 -10.15
C ILE A 199 21.98 13.68 -8.74
N LEU A 200 23.06 14.13 -8.11
CA LEU A 200 23.05 14.75 -6.78
C LEU A 200 23.35 16.23 -6.85
N SER A 201 22.82 16.99 -5.90
CA SER A 201 23.27 18.35 -5.66
C SER A 201 24.68 18.35 -5.03
N PRO A 202 25.38 19.51 -4.99
CA PRO A 202 26.72 19.60 -4.41
C PRO A 202 26.83 19.02 -2.98
N GLU A 203 25.81 19.25 -2.14
CA GLU A 203 25.79 18.74 -0.76
C GLU A 203 25.68 17.21 -0.73
N GLY A 204 24.90 16.63 -1.65
CA GLY A 204 24.80 15.19 -1.78
C GLY A 204 26.10 14.55 -2.30
N VAL A 205 26.78 15.23 -3.22
CA VAL A 205 28.11 14.84 -3.70
C VAL A 205 29.13 14.87 -2.56
N ASP A 206 29.16 15.94 -1.76
CA ASP A 206 30.04 16.06 -0.59
C ASP A 206 29.82 14.89 0.39
N PHE A 207 28.55 14.58 0.70
CA PHE A 207 28.24 13.46 1.59
C PHE A 207 28.76 12.11 1.07
N ILE A 208 28.56 11.83 -0.23
CA ILE A 208 29.05 10.57 -0.81
C ILE A 208 30.59 10.56 -0.91
N THR A 209 31.21 11.67 -1.24
CA THR A 209 32.67 11.80 -1.32
C THR A 209 33.33 11.56 0.04
N ARG A 210 32.79 12.12 1.11
CA ARG A 210 33.27 11.85 2.48
C ARG A 210 33.10 10.38 2.86
N SER A 211 31.96 9.78 2.50
CA SER A 211 31.70 8.34 2.74
C SER A 211 32.68 7.48 1.96
N TYR A 212 32.98 7.83 0.71
CA TYR A 212 33.97 7.15 -0.12
C TYR A 212 35.37 7.26 0.43
N SER A 213 35.82 8.49 0.83
CA SER A 213 37.13 8.73 1.44
C SER A 213 37.30 7.93 2.74
N TYR A 214 36.24 7.87 3.56
CA TYR A 214 36.30 7.07 4.78
C TYR A 214 36.41 5.55 4.44
N TRP A 215 35.64 5.05 3.47
CA TRP A 215 35.82 3.68 3.00
C TRP A 215 37.20 3.41 2.45
N PHE A 216 37.71 4.30 1.61
CA PHE A 216 39.03 4.13 0.98
C PHE A 216 40.16 4.00 2.02
N ASN A 217 40.10 4.79 3.07
CA ASN A 217 41.09 4.73 4.17
C ASN A 217 40.91 3.50 5.09
N ASN A 218 39.80 2.80 4.99
CA ASN A 218 39.44 1.65 5.83
C ASN A 218 38.90 0.47 5.04
N TYR A 219 39.25 0.33 3.77
CA TYR A 219 38.59 -0.62 2.86
C TYR A 219 38.63 -2.07 3.33
N GLU A 220 39.66 -2.49 4.02
CA GLU A 220 39.81 -3.84 4.56
C GLU A 220 38.75 -4.20 5.57
N LYS A 221 38.18 -3.20 6.26
CA LYS A 221 37.11 -3.39 7.23
C LYS A 221 35.73 -3.59 6.58
N PHE A 222 35.61 -3.32 5.28
CA PHE A 222 34.34 -3.32 4.56
C PHE A 222 34.34 -4.25 3.33
N PRO A 223 34.58 -5.56 3.51
CA PRO A 223 34.62 -6.50 2.39
C PRO A 223 33.24 -6.65 1.73
N ALA A 224 33.21 -6.80 0.41
CA ALA A 224 32.00 -7.12 -0.32
C ALA A 224 31.68 -8.62 -0.24
N LYS A 225 30.42 -8.96 -0.06
CA LYS A 225 29.92 -10.35 -0.15
C LYS A 225 29.76 -10.80 -1.59
N HIS A 226 29.39 -9.88 -2.46
CA HIS A 226 29.10 -10.10 -3.89
C HIS A 226 29.71 -8.99 -4.70
N SER A 227 30.07 -9.28 -5.94
CA SER A 227 30.65 -8.33 -6.89
C SER A 227 29.62 -7.43 -7.60
N CYS A 228 28.39 -7.32 -7.07
CA CYS A 228 27.30 -6.56 -7.70
C CYS A 228 26.79 -5.45 -6.78
N LEU A 229 26.42 -4.31 -7.38
CA LEU A 229 25.75 -3.21 -6.70
C LEU A 229 24.28 -3.49 -6.40
N GLY A 230 23.68 -4.47 -7.06
CA GLY A 230 22.31 -4.86 -6.87
C GLY A 230 22.13 -6.34 -6.55
N LYS A 231 20.93 -6.68 -6.09
CA LYS A 231 20.52 -8.05 -5.80
C LYS A 231 19.08 -8.28 -6.22
N ILE A 232 18.79 -9.40 -6.89
CA ILE A 232 17.41 -9.83 -7.13
C ILE A 232 16.92 -10.63 -5.93
N SER A 233 15.86 -10.15 -5.29
CA SER A 233 15.16 -10.85 -4.23
C SER A 233 13.81 -11.34 -4.73
N ILE A 234 13.42 -12.55 -4.32
CA ILE A 234 12.17 -13.16 -4.76
C ILE A 234 11.13 -13.04 -3.67
N VAL A 235 10.04 -12.34 -3.98
CA VAL A 235 8.91 -12.12 -3.07
C VAL A 235 7.73 -12.97 -3.52
N LYS A 236 7.09 -13.63 -2.55
CA LYS A 236 5.91 -14.46 -2.77
C LYS A 236 4.66 -13.59 -2.88
N ASP A 237 3.92 -13.78 -3.95
CA ASP A 237 2.65 -13.12 -4.22
C ASP A 237 1.50 -14.14 -4.17
N PRO A 238 0.25 -13.72 -3.99
CA PRO A 238 -0.89 -14.63 -4.06
C PRO A 238 -0.93 -15.47 -5.34
N GLU A 239 -1.65 -16.60 -5.27
CA GLU A 239 -1.79 -17.53 -6.41
C GLU A 239 -0.46 -18.15 -6.89
N GLY A 240 0.54 -18.18 -6.00
CA GLY A 240 1.83 -18.80 -6.30
C GLY A 240 2.67 -18.04 -7.33
N LYS A 241 2.41 -16.75 -7.55
CA LYS A 241 3.27 -15.88 -8.33
C LYS A 241 4.52 -15.54 -7.51
N LEU A 242 5.66 -15.51 -8.17
CA LEU A 242 6.93 -15.04 -7.62
C LEU A 242 7.26 -13.71 -8.30
N ARG A 243 7.53 -12.68 -7.51
CA ARG A 243 7.98 -11.37 -8.01
C ARG A 243 9.47 -11.23 -7.79
N GLN A 244 10.14 -10.78 -8.81
CA GLN A 244 11.55 -10.41 -8.79
C GLN A 244 11.64 -8.94 -8.35
N ILE A 245 12.21 -8.70 -7.18
CA ILE A 245 12.41 -7.34 -6.66
C ILE A 245 13.89 -7.05 -6.74
N ALA A 246 14.23 -6.01 -7.48
CA ALA A 246 15.59 -5.53 -7.58
C ALA A 246 15.93 -4.62 -6.38
N ILE A 247 16.87 -5.06 -5.58
CA ILE A 247 17.38 -4.32 -4.44
C ILE A 247 18.69 -3.67 -4.89
N VAL A 248 18.73 -2.36 -4.94
CA VAL A 248 19.95 -1.59 -5.21
C VAL A 248 20.62 -1.14 -3.91
N ASP A 249 21.84 -0.68 -4.01
CA ASP A 249 22.63 -0.20 -2.88
C ASP A 249 22.06 1.06 -2.24
N TYR A 250 22.60 1.38 -1.07
CA TYR A 250 22.14 2.49 -0.25
C TYR A 250 22.32 3.86 -0.93
N TYR A 251 23.49 4.11 -1.56
CA TYR A 251 23.79 5.42 -2.14
C TYR A 251 22.98 5.68 -3.41
N THR A 252 22.79 4.68 -4.25
CA THR A 252 21.87 4.78 -5.39
C THR A 252 20.43 5.08 -4.94
N GLN A 253 19.93 4.41 -3.90
CA GLN A 253 18.61 4.71 -3.36
C GLN A 253 18.51 6.12 -2.80
N LEU A 254 19.53 6.56 -2.09
CA LEU A 254 19.61 7.91 -1.52
C LEU A 254 19.51 8.97 -2.62
N ALA A 255 20.30 8.82 -3.69
CA ALA A 255 20.35 9.76 -4.80
C ALA A 255 19.01 9.84 -5.56
N LEU A 256 18.30 8.71 -5.68
CA LEU A 256 17.01 8.65 -6.39
C LEU A 256 15.82 9.13 -5.55
N ARG A 257 15.97 9.26 -4.24
CA ARG A 257 14.87 9.58 -3.34
C ARG A 257 14.26 10.95 -3.62
N LYS A 258 15.08 11.97 -3.87
CA LYS A 258 14.61 13.34 -4.12
C LYS A 258 13.72 13.40 -5.37
N LEU A 259 14.19 12.81 -6.47
CA LEU A 259 13.39 12.68 -7.68
C LEU A 259 12.07 11.96 -7.43
N HIS A 260 12.10 10.87 -6.66
CA HIS A 260 10.91 10.14 -6.28
C HIS A 260 9.87 11.04 -5.61
N ASP A 261 10.28 11.79 -4.58
CA ASP A 261 9.40 12.66 -3.81
C ASP A 261 8.82 13.79 -4.66
N ILE A 262 9.64 14.40 -5.54
CA ILE A 262 9.20 15.46 -6.46
C ILE A 262 8.19 14.91 -7.46
N CYS A 263 8.48 13.80 -8.10
CA CYS A 263 7.55 13.19 -9.07
C CYS A 263 6.21 12.82 -8.42
N PHE A 264 6.21 12.38 -7.15
CA PHE A 264 4.98 12.13 -6.39
C PHE A 264 4.20 13.42 -6.09
N LYS A 265 4.87 14.57 -5.94
CA LYS A 265 4.18 15.87 -5.85
C LYS A 265 3.59 16.27 -7.20
N LYS A 266 4.38 16.15 -8.28
CA LYS A 266 3.98 16.58 -9.64
C LYS A 266 2.84 15.76 -10.23
N ILE A 267 2.76 14.44 -9.97
CA ILE A 267 1.69 13.61 -10.51
C ILE A 267 0.29 14.01 -10.03
N LYS A 268 0.20 14.73 -8.91
CA LYS A 268 -1.07 15.26 -8.39
C LYS A 268 -1.75 16.23 -9.34
N HIS A 269 -1.02 16.83 -10.27
CA HIS A 269 -1.57 17.72 -11.30
C HIS A 269 -2.36 16.94 -12.37
N ILE A 270 -2.22 15.62 -12.45
CA ILE A 270 -2.92 14.78 -13.43
C ILE A 270 -4.17 14.20 -12.76
N LYS A 271 -5.34 14.76 -13.06
CA LYS A 271 -6.63 14.36 -12.43
C LYS A 271 -7.01 12.90 -12.64
N CYS A 272 -6.54 12.27 -13.71
CA CYS A 272 -6.80 10.86 -14.04
C CYS A 272 -5.89 9.88 -13.31
N ASP A 273 -4.89 10.36 -12.57
CA ASP A 273 -4.02 9.53 -11.73
C ASP A 273 -4.73 9.07 -10.45
N ARG A 274 -4.49 7.83 -10.09
CA ARG A 274 -5.08 7.19 -8.90
C ARG A 274 -4.04 6.72 -7.88
N THR A 275 -2.79 7.22 -7.98
CA THR A 275 -1.68 6.86 -7.09
C THR A 275 -2.02 7.03 -5.61
N PHE A 276 -2.67 8.14 -5.26
CA PHE A 276 -2.96 8.46 -3.86
C PHE A 276 -4.30 7.92 -3.37
N THR A 277 -5.27 7.83 -4.25
CA THR A 277 -6.64 7.45 -3.87
C THR A 277 -6.91 5.98 -4.04
N GLN A 278 -6.28 5.34 -5.06
CA GLN A 278 -6.63 4.00 -5.54
C GLN A 278 -8.15 3.85 -5.81
N ASP A 279 -8.81 4.99 -6.04
CA ASP A 279 -10.25 5.03 -6.24
C ASP A 279 -10.57 4.86 -7.73
N PRO A 280 -11.32 3.82 -8.11
CA PRO A 280 -11.74 3.62 -9.49
C PRO A 280 -12.92 4.50 -9.91
N ASN A 281 -13.53 5.25 -8.99
CA ASN A 281 -14.58 6.18 -9.35
C ASN A 281 -14.05 7.29 -10.24
N HIS A 282 -14.76 7.53 -11.33
CA HIS A 282 -14.47 8.57 -12.30
C HIS A 282 -15.79 9.04 -12.95
N THR A 283 -15.84 10.30 -13.34
CA THR A 283 -16.97 10.84 -14.11
C THR A 283 -16.77 10.43 -15.57
N TRP A 284 -17.37 9.30 -15.93
CA TRP A 284 -17.34 8.81 -17.29
C TRP A 284 -18.39 9.50 -18.13
N GLU A 285 -18.03 9.89 -19.34
CA GLU A 285 -18.99 10.38 -20.32
C GLU A 285 -20.00 9.30 -20.68
N ASP A 286 -21.26 9.70 -20.78
CA ASP A 286 -22.31 8.81 -21.30
C ASP A 286 -22.27 8.81 -22.82
N ASN A 287 -21.42 7.95 -23.37
CA ASN A 287 -21.20 7.77 -24.78
C ASN A 287 -21.24 6.28 -25.15
N GLN A 288 -21.21 5.98 -26.45
CA GLN A 288 -21.25 4.62 -26.95
C GLN A 288 -19.92 3.87 -26.85
N HIS A 289 -18.84 4.53 -26.42
CA HIS A 289 -17.53 3.93 -26.29
C HIS A 289 -17.46 2.86 -25.19
N GLN A 290 -16.64 1.85 -25.41
CA GLN A 290 -16.42 0.76 -24.46
C GLN A 290 -15.34 1.10 -23.45
N PHE A 291 -15.41 0.44 -22.28
CA PHE A 291 -14.33 0.41 -21.30
C PHE A 291 -13.28 -0.60 -21.75
N TRP A 292 -12.04 -0.17 -21.76
CA TRP A 292 -10.86 -0.97 -22.04
C TRP A 292 -10.00 -1.06 -20.79
N SER A 293 -10.16 -2.16 -20.03
CA SER A 293 -9.28 -2.48 -18.90
C SER A 293 -8.11 -3.29 -19.43
N LEU A 294 -6.92 -2.68 -19.47
CA LEU A 294 -5.75 -3.24 -20.14
C LEU A 294 -4.71 -3.71 -19.10
N ASP A 295 -4.15 -4.90 -19.29
CA ASP A 295 -3.13 -5.48 -18.42
C ASP A 295 -1.79 -5.57 -19.16
N LEU A 296 -0.80 -4.84 -18.67
CA LEU A 296 0.55 -4.86 -19.24
C LEU A 296 1.36 -6.05 -18.71
N SER A 297 2.07 -6.73 -19.57
CA SER A 297 2.95 -7.84 -19.18
C SER A 297 4.31 -7.32 -18.75
N SER A 298 4.72 -7.60 -17.49
CA SER A 298 6.03 -7.18 -16.94
C SER A 298 6.31 -5.68 -17.14
N ALA A 299 5.31 -4.85 -16.86
CA ALA A 299 5.32 -3.43 -17.20
C ALA A 299 6.62 -2.72 -16.78
N THR A 300 7.00 -2.81 -15.52
CA THR A 300 8.21 -2.13 -14.99
C THR A 300 9.49 -2.63 -15.65
N ASP A 301 9.58 -3.92 -15.98
CA ASP A 301 10.77 -4.52 -16.60
C ASP A 301 10.88 -4.20 -18.10
N ARG A 302 9.76 -3.93 -18.78
CA ARG A 302 9.69 -3.79 -20.24
C ARG A 302 9.36 -2.38 -20.74
N PHE A 303 8.81 -1.52 -19.90
CA PHE A 303 8.51 -0.14 -20.30
C PHE A 303 9.81 0.65 -20.50
N PRO A 304 10.05 1.24 -21.68
CA PRO A 304 11.37 1.76 -22.02
C PRO A 304 11.85 2.87 -21.07
N ARG A 305 12.96 2.61 -20.38
CA ARG A 305 13.65 3.57 -19.50
C ARG A 305 14.06 4.82 -20.32
N ARG A 306 14.41 4.65 -21.57
CA ARG A 306 14.77 5.75 -22.47
C ARG A 306 13.63 6.74 -22.69
N LEU A 307 12.38 6.28 -22.80
CA LEU A 307 11.22 7.18 -22.90
C LEU A 307 11.04 7.99 -21.62
N GLN A 308 11.22 7.34 -20.48
CA GLN A 308 11.13 7.98 -19.16
C GLN A 308 12.27 9.00 -18.97
N SER A 309 13.48 8.69 -19.41
CA SER A 309 14.62 9.61 -19.41
C SER A 309 14.34 10.87 -20.27
N ARG A 310 13.75 10.69 -21.46
CA ARG A 310 13.35 11.83 -22.30
C ARG A 310 12.28 12.71 -21.64
N LEU A 311 11.32 12.11 -20.95
CA LEU A 311 10.34 12.85 -20.18
C LEU A 311 11.03 13.64 -19.04
N LEU A 312 11.93 13.01 -18.30
CA LEU A 312 12.69 13.66 -17.23
C LEU A 312 13.59 14.78 -17.76
N ALA A 313 14.15 14.66 -18.96
CA ALA A 313 14.95 15.70 -19.59
C ALA A 313 14.14 16.98 -19.86
N GLU A 314 12.87 16.86 -20.23
CA GLU A 314 11.96 17.98 -20.42
C GLU A 314 11.39 18.53 -19.07
N MET A 315 11.31 17.67 -18.03
CA MET A 315 10.88 18.08 -16.68
C MET A 315 11.97 18.84 -15.92
N TYR A 316 13.26 18.50 -16.17
CA TYR A 316 14.38 19.08 -15.44
C TYR A 316 15.57 19.37 -16.37
N LYS A 317 16.59 18.48 -16.41
CA LYS A 317 17.83 18.67 -17.16
C LYS A 317 18.22 17.39 -17.92
N TYR A 318 18.72 17.57 -19.13
CA TYR A 318 19.18 16.44 -19.96
C TYR A 318 20.28 15.60 -19.30
N ASN A 319 21.32 16.25 -18.75
CA ASN A 319 22.46 15.56 -18.10
C ASN A 319 22.02 14.72 -16.90
N TYR A 320 21.06 15.22 -16.13
CA TYR A 320 20.45 14.48 -15.03
C TYR A 320 19.71 13.24 -15.55
N ALA A 321 18.82 13.45 -16.49
CA ALA A 321 18.00 12.38 -17.06
C ALA A 321 18.85 11.29 -17.72
N PHE A 322 19.90 11.68 -18.44
CA PHE A 322 20.86 10.76 -19.03
C PHE A 322 21.61 9.94 -17.96
N SER A 323 22.10 10.59 -16.92
CA SER A 323 22.82 9.91 -15.83
C SER A 323 21.89 8.97 -15.05
N TRP A 324 20.64 9.38 -14.79
CA TRP A 324 19.59 8.54 -14.21
C TRP A 324 19.31 7.28 -15.07
N GLU A 325 19.16 7.44 -16.39
CA GLU A 325 18.96 6.32 -17.31
C GLU A 325 20.14 5.34 -17.27
N LYS A 326 21.35 5.88 -17.34
CA LYS A 326 22.58 5.09 -17.37
C LYS A 326 22.80 4.31 -16.11
N ILE A 327 22.74 4.95 -14.94
CA ILE A 327 22.98 4.26 -13.67
C ILE A 327 22.03 3.08 -13.46
N LEU A 328 20.74 3.23 -13.78
CA LEU A 328 19.75 2.17 -13.64
C LEU A 328 19.95 1.01 -14.62
N GLY A 329 20.57 1.25 -15.79
CA GLY A 329 20.88 0.22 -16.77
C GLY A 329 22.23 -0.45 -16.56
N GLU A 330 23.16 0.21 -15.90
CA GLU A 330 24.53 -0.27 -15.70
C GLU A 330 24.70 -1.12 -14.43
N ILE A 331 23.75 -1.02 -13.47
CA ILE A 331 23.77 -1.83 -12.25
C ILE A 331 23.63 -3.31 -12.58
N SER A 332 24.61 -4.09 -12.11
CA SER A 332 24.55 -5.55 -12.14
C SER A 332 23.88 -6.06 -10.88
N PHE A 333 22.98 -7.04 -11.04
CA PHE A 333 22.21 -7.64 -9.96
C PHE A 333 22.61 -9.11 -9.78
N TYR A 334 23.02 -9.47 -8.59
CA TYR A 334 23.27 -10.84 -8.20
C TYR A 334 21.95 -11.59 -7.93
N VAL A 335 21.85 -12.82 -8.38
CA VAL A 335 20.68 -13.69 -8.16
C VAL A 335 21.09 -14.84 -7.23
N ASP A 336 20.70 -14.76 -5.94
CA ASP A 336 21.16 -15.65 -4.88
C ASP A 336 21.09 -17.16 -5.19
N ASP A 337 19.96 -17.58 -5.75
CA ASP A 337 19.68 -19.02 -5.92
C ASP A 337 20.35 -19.64 -7.17
N ARG A 338 20.97 -18.81 -8.01
CA ARG A 338 21.52 -19.23 -9.33
C ARG A 338 22.98 -18.89 -9.51
N HIS A 339 23.55 -18.05 -8.65
CA HIS A 339 24.90 -17.47 -8.80
C HIS A 339 25.13 -16.71 -10.11
N ASP A 340 24.03 -16.31 -10.77
CA ASP A 340 24.06 -15.53 -12.02
C ASP A 340 24.06 -14.04 -11.72
N THR A 341 24.52 -13.25 -12.70
CA THR A 341 24.39 -11.80 -12.71
C THR A 341 23.53 -11.34 -13.87
N VAL A 342 22.63 -10.38 -13.62
CA VAL A 342 21.75 -9.83 -14.65
C VAL A 342 21.74 -8.31 -14.63
N LYS A 343 21.39 -7.69 -15.75
CA LYS A 343 21.17 -6.24 -15.90
C LYS A 343 19.82 -5.99 -16.55
N TYR A 344 19.21 -4.86 -16.17
CA TYR A 344 17.98 -4.41 -16.82
C TYR A 344 18.28 -3.85 -18.21
N SER A 345 17.82 -4.54 -19.23
CA SER A 345 18.08 -4.15 -20.62
C SER A 345 17.19 -2.99 -21.09
N VAL A 346 15.91 -2.99 -20.75
CA VAL A 346 14.89 -2.06 -21.27
C VAL A 346 14.26 -1.19 -20.19
N GLY A 347 13.61 -1.81 -19.23
CA GLY A 347 12.87 -1.12 -18.17
C GLY A 347 13.72 -0.72 -16.98
N GLN A 348 13.10 -0.65 -15.82
CA GLN A 348 13.71 -0.22 -14.58
C GLN A 348 13.77 -1.33 -13.54
N PRO A 349 14.78 -1.29 -12.64
CA PRO A 349 14.83 -2.19 -11.49
C PRO A 349 13.61 -1.98 -10.57
N MET A 350 12.78 -3.01 -10.44
CA MET A 350 11.62 -2.98 -9.55
C MET A 350 12.07 -2.98 -8.09
N GLY A 351 11.88 -1.88 -7.37
CA GLY A 351 12.31 -1.69 -5.98
C GLY A 351 13.22 -0.49 -5.77
N THR A 352 13.66 0.18 -6.84
CA THR A 352 14.37 1.46 -6.75
C THR A 352 13.40 2.63 -6.52
N TYR A 353 13.85 3.64 -5.76
CA TYR A 353 13.17 4.92 -5.76
C TYR A 353 13.08 5.46 -7.20
N SER A 354 12.10 6.32 -7.46
CA SER A 354 11.73 6.85 -8.78
C SER A 354 11.14 5.84 -9.78
N SER A 355 11.44 4.54 -9.69
CA SER A 355 11.03 3.55 -10.68
C SER A 355 9.54 3.60 -10.99
N TRP A 356 8.71 3.40 -9.97
CA TRP A 356 7.26 3.32 -10.14
C TRP A 356 6.64 4.65 -10.59
N ILE A 357 7.08 5.77 -10.00
CA ILE A 357 6.48 7.08 -10.30
C ILE A 357 6.89 7.62 -11.67
N CYS A 358 8.15 7.43 -12.08
CA CYS A 358 8.60 7.83 -13.42
C CYS A 358 7.92 7.00 -14.50
N PHE A 359 7.73 5.70 -14.25
CA PHE A 359 6.93 4.84 -15.11
C PHE A 359 5.49 5.34 -15.21
N THR A 360 4.83 5.67 -14.09
CA THR A 360 3.44 6.15 -14.09
C THR A 360 3.29 7.46 -14.86
N LEU A 361 4.19 8.42 -14.68
CA LEU A 361 4.20 9.67 -15.47
C LEU A 361 4.36 9.41 -16.97
N ALA A 362 5.29 8.52 -17.35
CA ALA A 362 5.48 8.15 -18.75
C ALA A 362 4.28 7.35 -19.31
N HIS A 363 3.57 6.62 -18.46
CA HIS A 363 2.34 5.94 -18.83
C HIS A 363 1.23 6.94 -19.19
N HIS A 364 1.04 7.99 -18.38
CA HIS A 364 0.15 9.11 -18.71
C HIS A 364 0.54 9.79 -20.03
N LEU A 365 1.83 10.03 -20.27
CA LEU A 365 2.33 10.59 -21.53
C LEU A 365 1.89 9.73 -22.74
N VAL A 366 1.97 8.40 -22.64
CA VAL A 366 1.55 7.48 -23.72
C VAL A 366 0.04 7.61 -23.99
N VAL A 367 -0.80 7.72 -22.96
CA VAL A 367 -2.25 7.87 -23.12
C VAL A 367 -2.58 9.21 -23.80
N HIS A 368 -1.96 10.29 -23.36
CA HIS A 368 -2.17 11.61 -24.00
C HIS A 368 -1.67 11.66 -25.45
N TYR A 369 -0.58 10.94 -25.74
CA TYR A 369 -0.12 10.82 -27.12
C TYR A 369 -1.10 10.00 -27.96
N ALA A 370 -1.67 8.94 -27.43
CA ALA A 370 -2.73 8.19 -28.10
C ALA A 370 -3.99 9.02 -28.36
N ALA A 371 -4.35 9.91 -27.44
CA ALA A 371 -5.46 10.84 -27.59
C ALA A 371 -5.16 11.91 -28.68
N LYS A 372 -3.94 12.47 -28.71
CA LYS A 372 -3.52 13.39 -29.78
C LYS A 372 -3.62 12.74 -31.16
N LEU A 373 -3.22 11.48 -31.30
CA LEU A 373 -3.37 10.73 -32.56
C LEU A 373 -4.85 10.45 -32.91
N ALA A 374 -5.75 10.54 -31.95
CA ALA A 374 -7.20 10.46 -32.16
C ALA A 374 -7.84 11.84 -32.41
N GLY A 375 -7.05 12.92 -32.47
CA GLY A 375 -7.54 14.30 -32.62
C GLY A 375 -8.18 14.89 -31.36
N ILE A 376 -7.92 14.30 -30.17
CA ILE A 376 -8.51 14.75 -28.90
C ILE A 376 -7.42 15.45 -28.07
N GLU A 377 -7.57 16.75 -27.84
CA GLU A 377 -6.58 17.54 -27.10
C GLU A 377 -6.70 17.40 -25.58
N ASN A 378 -7.91 17.42 -25.04
CA ASN A 378 -8.20 17.38 -23.61
C ASN A 378 -8.88 16.07 -23.23
N PHE A 379 -8.09 14.98 -23.23
CA PHE A 379 -8.60 13.67 -22.93
C PHE A 379 -8.50 13.37 -21.43
N ASP A 380 -9.63 13.09 -20.81
CA ASP A 380 -9.75 12.73 -19.40
C ASP A 380 -10.52 11.41 -19.16
N GLN A 381 -11.02 10.77 -20.23
CA GLN A 381 -11.81 9.54 -20.14
C GLN A 381 -10.92 8.30 -19.93
N TYR A 382 -10.04 8.37 -18.93
CA TYR A 382 -9.19 7.27 -18.50
C TYR A 382 -8.77 7.40 -17.03
N ILE A 383 -8.33 6.33 -16.41
CA ILE A 383 -7.71 6.30 -15.08
C ILE A 383 -6.49 5.40 -15.07
N ILE A 384 -5.45 5.78 -14.33
CA ILE A 384 -4.19 5.01 -14.19
C ILE A 384 -3.80 4.85 -12.72
N LEU A 385 -3.29 3.66 -12.40
CA LEU A 385 -2.58 3.35 -11.16
C LEU A 385 -1.37 2.46 -11.50
N GLY A 386 -0.22 3.08 -11.73
CA GLY A 386 0.97 2.34 -12.18
C GLY A 386 0.75 1.65 -13.53
N ASP A 387 0.68 0.33 -13.53
CA ASP A 387 0.41 -0.51 -14.70
C ASP A 387 -1.08 -0.78 -14.96
N ASP A 388 -1.93 -0.60 -13.96
CA ASP A 388 -3.39 -0.73 -14.14
C ASP A 388 -3.95 0.49 -14.88
N ILE A 389 -4.68 0.27 -15.96
CA ILE A 389 -5.29 1.32 -16.77
C ILE A 389 -6.68 0.93 -17.25
N VAL A 390 -7.58 1.92 -17.24
CA VAL A 390 -8.89 1.84 -17.91
C VAL A 390 -9.04 3.04 -18.82
N ILE A 391 -9.43 2.81 -20.08
CA ILE A 391 -9.71 3.85 -21.08
C ILE A 391 -11.17 3.67 -21.55
N LYS A 392 -11.95 4.75 -21.54
CA LYS A 392 -13.32 4.75 -22.09
C LYS A 392 -13.37 5.55 -23.41
N ASN A 393 -12.63 5.08 -24.38
CA ASN A 393 -12.67 5.57 -25.76
C ASN A 393 -12.04 4.55 -26.70
N ASP A 394 -12.76 4.08 -27.69
CA ASP A 394 -12.31 2.99 -28.55
C ASP A 394 -11.14 3.38 -29.44
N ILE A 395 -11.11 4.63 -29.95
CA ILE A 395 -10.04 5.12 -30.86
C ILE A 395 -8.77 5.31 -30.06
N VAL A 396 -8.86 5.99 -28.89
CA VAL A 396 -7.71 6.21 -28.01
C VAL A 396 -7.14 4.89 -27.51
N ALA A 397 -8.00 3.95 -27.08
CA ALA A 397 -7.55 2.64 -26.63
C ALA A 397 -6.82 1.84 -27.73
N LYS A 398 -7.33 1.86 -28.96
CA LYS A 398 -6.67 1.22 -30.10
C LYS A 398 -5.32 1.88 -30.43
N ASN A 399 -5.24 3.20 -30.39
CA ASN A 399 -3.99 3.95 -30.57
C ASN A 399 -3.01 3.63 -29.45
N TYR A 400 -3.48 3.63 -28.20
CA TYR A 400 -2.67 3.25 -27.05
C TYR A 400 -2.06 1.85 -27.20
N ILE A 401 -2.86 0.86 -27.60
CA ILE A 401 -2.39 -0.51 -27.86
C ILE A 401 -1.29 -0.52 -28.92
N LYS A 402 -1.48 0.20 -30.03
CA LYS A 402 -0.48 0.32 -31.09
C LYS A 402 0.84 0.93 -30.58
N ILE A 403 0.75 2.00 -29.79
CA ILE A 403 1.92 2.69 -29.23
C ILE A 403 2.65 1.79 -28.24
N ILE A 404 1.96 1.20 -27.30
CA ILE A 404 2.54 0.32 -26.27
C ILE A 404 3.25 -0.87 -26.92
N THR A 405 2.62 -1.49 -27.92
CA THR A 405 3.24 -2.60 -28.68
C THR A 405 4.48 -2.14 -29.42
N ARG A 406 4.44 -0.97 -30.07
CA ARG A 406 5.62 -0.38 -30.74
C ARG A 406 6.73 -0.01 -29.75
N LEU A 407 6.40 0.36 -28.53
CA LEU A 407 7.36 0.58 -27.44
C LEU A 407 7.98 -0.73 -26.91
N GLY A 408 7.55 -1.89 -27.41
CA GLY A 408 8.05 -3.21 -27.00
C GLY A 408 7.47 -3.73 -25.68
N VAL A 409 6.33 -3.19 -25.24
CA VAL A 409 5.60 -3.67 -24.07
C VAL A 409 4.44 -4.56 -24.53
N GLU A 410 4.41 -5.78 -24.03
CA GLU A 410 3.37 -6.75 -24.38
C GLU A 410 2.10 -6.53 -23.54
N LEU A 411 0.95 -6.65 -24.19
CA LEU A 411 -0.35 -6.68 -23.55
C LEU A 411 -0.80 -8.12 -23.31
N SER A 412 -1.31 -8.38 -22.12
CA SER A 412 -1.94 -9.66 -21.82
C SER A 412 -3.37 -9.66 -22.38
N LEU A 413 -3.52 -10.01 -23.67
CA LEU A 413 -4.83 -10.04 -24.34
C LEU A 413 -5.86 -10.89 -23.60
N THR A 414 -5.42 -11.96 -22.95
CA THR A 414 -6.29 -12.83 -22.17
C THR A 414 -6.85 -12.15 -20.91
N LYS A 415 -6.10 -11.23 -20.31
CA LYS A 415 -6.53 -10.47 -19.10
C LYS A 415 -7.10 -9.10 -19.44
N THR A 416 -7.01 -8.67 -20.67
CA THR A 416 -7.62 -7.44 -21.15
C THR A 416 -9.13 -7.64 -21.21
N HIS A 417 -9.89 -6.75 -20.59
CA HIS A 417 -11.35 -6.77 -20.59
C HIS A 417 -11.87 -5.57 -21.37
N VAL A 418 -12.72 -5.86 -22.35
CA VAL A 418 -13.43 -4.84 -23.14
C VAL A 418 -14.91 -5.03 -22.93
N SER A 419 -15.60 -3.97 -22.50
CA SER A 419 -17.02 -4.05 -22.18
C SER A 419 -17.72 -2.69 -22.30
N LYS A 420 -19.00 -2.70 -22.64
CA LYS A 420 -19.82 -1.49 -22.69
C LYS A 420 -20.11 -0.90 -21.30
N ASP A 421 -20.25 -1.75 -20.30
CA ASP A 421 -20.79 -1.39 -18.99
C ASP A 421 -19.94 -1.88 -17.79
N THR A 422 -18.86 -2.61 -18.06
CA THR A 422 -18.08 -3.28 -17.00
C THR A 422 -16.58 -2.98 -17.15
N TYR A 423 -15.92 -2.64 -16.04
CA TYR A 423 -14.46 -2.49 -16.02
C TYR A 423 -13.84 -3.01 -14.73
N GLU A 424 -12.57 -3.39 -14.82
CA GLU A 424 -11.71 -3.72 -13.68
C GLU A 424 -10.63 -2.65 -13.53
N PHE A 425 -10.42 -2.17 -12.29
CA PHE A 425 -9.32 -1.29 -11.93
C PHE A 425 -8.87 -1.57 -10.51
N ALA A 426 -7.56 -1.68 -10.29
CA ALA A 426 -6.97 -1.98 -8.98
C ALA A 426 -7.60 -3.22 -8.30
N LYS A 427 -7.96 -4.25 -9.08
CA LYS A 427 -8.66 -5.47 -8.66
C LYS A 427 -10.09 -5.25 -8.14
N ARG A 428 -10.66 -4.09 -8.41
CA ARG A 428 -12.05 -3.74 -8.14
C ARG A 428 -12.84 -3.78 -9.44
N TRP A 429 -14.07 -4.31 -9.37
CA TRP A 429 -14.94 -4.52 -10.51
C TRP A 429 -16.16 -3.62 -10.44
N PHE A 430 -16.45 -2.96 -11.54
CA PHE A 430 -17.61 -2.07 -11.70
C PHE A 430 -18.46 -2.53 -12.87
N LYS A 431 -19.77 -2.49 -12.67
CA LYS A 431 -20.76 -2.72 -13.72
C LYS A 431 -21.87 -1.69 -13.62
N GLN A 432 -22.13 -0.99 -14.76
CA GLN A 432 -23.11 0.09 -14.81
C GLN A 432 -22.94 1.14 -13.69
N GLY A 433 -21.69 1.59 -13.48
CA GLY A 433 -21.34 2.55 -12.45
C GLY A 433 -21.38 2.03 -11.00
N LYS A 434 -21.80 0.76 -10.78
CA LYS A 434 -21.93 0.18 -9.45
C LYS A 434 -20.83 -0.87 -9.20
N GLU A 435 -20.22 -0.83 -8.05
CA GLU A 435 -19.19 -1.81 -7.71
C GLU A 435 -19.79 -3.20 -7.43
N ILE A 436 -19.13 -4.22 -8.00
CA ILE A 436 -19.51 -5.64 -7.88
C ILE A 436 -18.36 -6.49 -7.32
N THR A 437 -17.33 -5.87 -6.78
CA THR A 437 -16.15 -6.55 -6.24
C THR A 437 -16.50 -7.59 -5.19
N GLY A 438 -15.88 -8.77 -5.27
CA GLY A 438 -16.06 -9.82 -4.27
C GLY A 438 -15.36 -9.52 -2.94
N ILE A 439 -15.88 -10.09 -1.85
CA ILE A 439 -15.31 -9.95 -0.50
C ILE A 439 -13.87 -10.50 -0.47
N PRO A 440 -12.89 -9.82 0.16
CA PRO A 440 -11.47 -10.21 0.16
C PRO A 440 -11.20 -11.43 1.06
N VAL A 441 -11.59 -12.61 0.62
CA VAL A 441 -11.62 -13.88 1.36
C VAL A 441 -10.25 -14.27 1.92
N ARG A 442 -9.15 -14.02 1.17
CA ARG A 442 -7.79 -14.33 1.62
C ARG A 442 -7.46 -13.64 2.95
N GLY A 443 -7.68 -12.32 3.00
CA GLY A 443 -7.40 -11.53 4.20
C GLY A 443 -8.18 -12.04 5.42
N ILE A 444 -9.45 -12.41 5.21
CA ILE A 444 -10.31 -12.92 6.27
C ILE A 444 -9.87 -14.31 6.74
N ILE A 445 -9.59 -15.23 5.81
CA ILE A 445 -9.18 -16.60 6.14
C ILE A 445 -7.86 -16.62 6.91
N HIS A 446 -6.88 -15.83 6.47
CA HIS A 446 -5.57 -15.79 7.11
C HIS A 446 -5.59 -15.13 8.49
N ASN A 447 -6.55 -14.22 8.71
CA ASN A 447 -6.69 -13.49 9.97
C ASN A 447 -7.92 -13.91 10.80
N ILE A 448 -8.49 -15.08 10.53
CA ILE A 448 -9.74 -15.52 11.18
C ILE A 448 -9.64 -15.61 12.71
N PHE A 449 -8.43 -15.75 13.25
CA PHE A 449 -8.17 -15.76 14.70
C PHE A 449 -8.16 -14.35 15.32
N ASN A 450 -8.23 -13.31 14.49
CA ASN A 450 -8.20 -11.92 14.91
C ASN A 450 -9.43 -11.16 14.43
N VAL A 451 -10.40 -11.03 15.33
CA VAL A 451 -11.68 -10.39 15.01
C VAL A 451 -11.52 -8.94 14.55
N PHE A 452 -10.53 -8.22 15.09
CA PHE A 452 -10.32 -6.81 14.77
C PHE A 452 -9.80 -6.64 13.34
N ILE A 453 -8.85 -7.45 12.91
CA ILE A 453 -8.38 -7.44 11.51
C ILE A 453 -9.50 -7.85 10.56
N VAL A 454 -10.28 -8.87 10.90
CA VAL A 454 -11.44 -9.29 10.08
C VAL A 454 -12.47 -8.18 9.98
N PHE A 455 -12.75 -7.49 11.09
CA PHE A 455 -13.64 -6.32 11.09
C PHE A 455 -13.13 -5.24 10.13
N THR A 456 -11.86 -4.88 10.24
CA THR A 456 -11.28 -3.83 9.39
C THR A 456 -11.32 -4.17 7.92
N ILE A 457 -11.01 -5.42 7.57
CA ILE A 457 -11.06 -5.89 6.18
C ILE A 457 -12.49 -5.74 5.64
N LEU A 458 -13.49 -6.16 6.42
CA LEU A 458 -14.90 -6.05 6.04
C LEU A 458 -15.38 -4.60 6.03
N TYR A 459 -15.02 -3.82 7.05
CA TYR A 459 -15.37 -2.42 7.15
C TYR A 459 -14.80 -1.62 5.97
N SER A 460 -13.52 -1.77 5.68
CA SER A 460 -12.89 -1.14 4.52
C SER A 460 -13.55 -1.57 3.20
N HIS A 461 -13.86 -2.85 3.06
CA HIS A 461 -14.53 -3.34 1.87
C HIS A 461 -15.90 -2.69 1.68
N PHE A 462 -16.74 -2.65 2.70
CA PHE A 462 -18.09 -2.12 2.58
C PHE A 462 -18.15 -0.59 2.58
N LYS A 463 -17.28 0.09 3.33
CA LYS A 463 -17.19 1.56 3.36
C LYS A 463 -16.68 2.12 2.03
N ILE A 464 -15.57 1.58 1.53
CA ILE A 464 -14.93 2.06 0.31
C ILE A 464 -15.79 1.72 -0.92
N HIS A 465 -16.44 0.56 -0.90
CA HIS A 465 -17.15 0.06 -2.07
C HIS A 465 -18.63 0.49 -2.15
N GLY A 466 -19.09 1.35 -1.22
CA GLY A 466 -20.43 1.95 -1.28
C GLY A 466 -21.58 0.94 -1.39
N ASN A 467 -21.30 -0.35 -1.16
CA ASN A 467 -22.17 -1.45 -1.54
C ASN A 467 -23.22 -1.80 -0.51
N LEU A 468 -23.02 -1.38 0.72
CA LEU A 468 -23.97 -1.58 1.80
C LEU A 468 -23.75 -0.44 2.80
N TYR A 469 -24.79 0.29 3.11
CA TYR A 469 -24.87 1.13 4.30
C TYR A 469 -24.89 0.23 5.54
N LEU A 470 -23.83 -0.58 5.70
CA LEU A 470 -23.64 -1.36 6.90
C LEU A 470 -23.09 -0.40 7.95
N SER A 471 -23.99 0.05 8.82
CA SER A 471 -23.56 0.72 10.06
C SER A 471 -22.56 -0.18 10.78
N VAL A 472 -21.67 0.40 11.56
CA VAL A 472 -20.73 -0.33 12.42
C VAL A 472 -21.46 -1.39 13.27
N ASN A 473 -22.69 -1.08 13.69
CA ASN A 473 -23.56 -2.00 14.40
C ASN A 473 -23.98 -3.21 13.59
N SER A 474 -24.43 -3.00 12.38
CA SER A 474 -24.81 -4.07 11.46
C SER A 474 -23.63 -4.98 11.14
N LEU A 475 -22.44 -4.39 10.91
CA LEU A 475 -21.21 -5.14 10.69
C LEU A 475 -20.76 -5.90 11.94
N SER A 476 -20.87 -5.31 13.13
CA SER A 476 -20.60 -6.00 14.41
C SER A 476 -21.55 -7.16 14.64
N GLY A 477 -22.83 -7.02 14.32
CA GLY A 477 -23.82 -8.10 14.33
C GLY A 477 -23.48 -9.22 13.34
N SER A 478 -23.04 -8.85 12.14
CA SER A 478 -22.58 -9.80 11.12
C SER A 478 -21.35 -10.58 11.57
N LEU A 479 -20.39 -9.90 12.24
CA LEU A 479 -19.24 -10.57 12.85
C LEU A 479 -19.64 -11.51 13.99
N PHE A 480 -20.56 -11.10 14.83
CA PHE A 480 -21.11 -11.96 15.87
C PHE A 480 -21.69 -13.25 15.25
N THR A 481 -22.47 -13.11 14.20
CA THR A 481 -23.05 -14.23 13.44
C THR A 481 -21.96 -15.08 12.78
N LEU A 482 -20.89 -14.46 12.23
CA LEU A 482 -19.75 -15.17 11.65
C LEU A 482 -19.06 -16.08 12.66
N TYR A 483 -18.71 -15.55 13.83
CA TYR A 483 -17.95 -16.27 14.83
C TYR A 483 -18.82 -17.21 15.70
N ASN A 484 -20.12 -16.97 15.77
CA ASN A 484 -21.03 -17.85 16.49
C ASN A 484 -21.04 -19.24 15.82
N LYS A 485 -20.75 -20.28 16.61
CA LYS A 485 -20.63 -21.65 16.11
C LYS A 485 -19.54 -21.88 15.04
N LEU A 486 -18.66 -20.89 14.74
CA LEU A 486 -17.51 -21.12 13.88
C LEU A 486 -16.48 -21.98 14.60
N TYR A 487 -16.15 -23.14 14.04
CA TYR A 487 -15.07 -23.98 14.51
C TYR A 487 -14.21 -24.47 13.35
N ILE A 488 -12.94 -24.65 13.63
CA ILE A 488 -11.92 -25.14 12.69
C ILE A 488 -11.35 -26.44 13.25
N PHE A 489 -11.09 -27.39 12.39
CA PHE A 489 -10.43 -28.62 12.79
C PHE A 489 -8.92 -28.46 12.76
N LYS A 490 -8.26 -28.81 13.87
CA LYS A 490 -6.82 -29.08 13.96
C LYS A 490 -6.66 -30.58 14.24
N GLY A 491 -6.38 -31.36 13.21
CA GLY A 491 -6.51 -32.80 13.28
C GLY A 491 -7.95 -33.26 13.58
N LYS A 492 -8.12 -34.13 14.58
CA LYS A 492 -9.46 -34.58 15.03
C LYS A 492 -10.15 -33.61 15.99
N LYS A 493 -9.44 -32.61 16.57
CA LYS A 493 -9.97 -31.71 17.59
C LYS A 493 -10.69 -30.51 16.95
N LYS A 494 -11.87 -30.17 17.47
CA LYS A 494 -12.56 -28.91 17.18
C LYS A 494 -11.89 -27.75 17.90
N PHE A 495 -11.61 -26.68 17.16
CA PHE A 495 -10.99 -25.48 17.69
C PHE A 495 -11.85 -24.26 17.32
N PHE A 496 -12.20 -23.46 18.31
CA PHE A 496 -12.91 -22.20 18.09
C PHE A 496 -11.87 -21.09 17.89
N PRO A 497 -11.96 -20.29 16.81
CA PRO A 497 -10.98 -19.26 16.51
C PRO A 497 -10.78 -18.27 17.65
N ILE A 498 -11.88 -17.90 18.34
CA ILE A 498 -11.86 -16.92 19.43
C ILE A 498 -12.79 -17.39 20.55
N LYS A 499 -12.24 -17.61 21.75
CA LYS A 499 -13.04 -18.00 22.91
C LYS A 499 -13.96 -16.86 23.38
N ASN A 500 -13.44 -15.62 23.41
CA ASN A 500 -14.14 -14.46 23.93
C ASN A 500 -14.60 -13.49 22.82
N TYR A 501 -15.03 -14.02 21.65
CA TYR A 501 -15.41 -13.19 20.52
C TYR A 501 -16.56 -12.22 20.83
N ARG A 502 -17.51 -12.60 21.69
CA ARG A 502 -18.64 -11.74 22.13
C ARG A 502 -18.14 -10.46 22.80
N TYR A 503 -17.21 -10.62 23.73
CA TYR A 503 -16.60 -9.50 24.45
C TYR A 503 -15.81 -8.58 23.48
N ASN A 504 -15.00 -9.16 22.61
CA ASN A 504 -14.21 -8.41 21.64
C ASN A 504 -15.09 -7.64 20.65
N ILE A 505 -16.20 -8.25 20.19
CA ILE A 505 -17.14 -7.56 19.29
C ILE A 505 -17.87 -6.44 20.03
N LYS A 506 -18.26 -6.64 21.28
CA LYS A 506 -18.88 -5.57 22.10
C LYS A 506 -17.92 -4.38 22.26
N ARG A 507 -16.66 -4.64 22.58
CA ARG A 507 -15.64 -3.58 22.68
C ARG A 507 -15.45 -2.86 21.35
N LEU A 508 -15.31 -3.59 20.26
CA LEU A 508 -15.21 -3.05 18.91
C LEU A 508 -16.38 -2.09 18.62
N LYS A 509 -17.59 -2.54 18.87
CA LYS A 509 -18.81 -1.75 18.67
C LYS A 509 -18.80 -0.45 19.44
N THR A 510 -18.52 -0.52 20.75
CA THR A 510 -18.50 0.66 21.62
C THR A 510 -17.46 1.68 21.15
N PHE A 511 -16.28 1.23 20.83
CA PHE A 511 -15.19 2.13 20.43
C PHE A 511 -15.40 2.72 19.03
N SER A 512 -15.85 1.93 18.06
CA SER A 512 -16.16 2.46 16.73
C SER A 512 -17.29 3.49 16.79
N SER A 513 -18.30 3.26 17.64
CA SER A 513 -19.37 4.24 17.85
C SER A 513 -18.84 5.53 18.51
N LEU A 514 -17.88 5.40 19.42
CA LEU A 514 -17.22 6.56 20.06
C LEU A 514 -16.39 7.36 19.04
N LEU A 515 -15.59 6.68 18.21
CA LEU A 515 -14.82 7.33 17.17
C LEU A 515 -15.73 8.04 16.14
N ASP A 516 -16.78 7.36 15.68
CA ASP A 516 -17.72 7.95 14.73
C ASP A 516 -18.43 9.18 15.33
N LEU A 517 -18.72 9.17 16.64
CA LEU A 517 -19.27 10.33 17.34
C LEU A 517 -18.27 11.49 17.38
N ILE A 518 -17.02 11.22 17.76
CA ILE A 518 -15.99 12.24 17.93
C ILE A 518 -15.60 12.87 16.59
N PHE A 519 -15.50 12.06 15.55
CA PHE A 519 -15.08 12.51 14.23
C PHE A 519 -16.22 12.99 13.30
N GLY A 520 -17.43 13.12 13.85
CA GLY A 520 -18.53 13.77 13.15
C GLY A 520 -19.00 13.09 11.87
N TYR A 521 -19.07 11.76 11.86
CA TYR A 521 -19.81 11.04 10.82
C TYR A 521 -21.31 11.31 11.02
N GLU A 522 -21.76 12.44 10.48
CA GLU A 522 -23.02 13.10 10.80
C GLU A 522 -24.30 12.34 10.39
N ASN A 523 -24.21 11.32 9.59
CA ASN A 523 -25.38 10.74 8.95
C ASN A 523 -25.84 9.40 9.49
N ASP A 524 -25.24 8.85 10.54
CA ASP A 524 -25.73 7.59 11.08
C ASP A 524 -26.53 7.76 12.35
N GLN A 525 -27.86 7.94 12.18
CA GLN A 525 -28.81 7.97 13.29
C GLN A 525 -28.70 6.71 14.19
N SER A 526 -28.18 5.61 13.67
CA SER A 526 -27.98 4.38 14.43
C SER A 526 -26.88 4.53 15.47
N ILE A 527 -25.84 5.32 15.19
CA ILE A 527 -24.74 5.62 16.13
C ILE A 527 -25.25 6.51 17.25
N ARG A 528 -26.00 7.55 16.93
CA ARG A 528 -26.67 8.39 17.94
C ARG A 528 -27.57 7.58 18.87
N ARG A 529 -28.38 6.66 18.35
CA ARG A 529 -29.25 5.77 19.16
C ARG A 529 -28.47 4.82 20.06
N ILE A 530 -27.26 4.38 19.68
CA ILE A 530 -26.42 3.52 20.52
C ILE A 530 -25.80 4.32 21.64
N PHE A 531 -25.33 5.52 21.35
CA PHE A 531 -24.78 6.40 22.36
C PHE A 531 -25.83 6.79 23.40
N THR A 532 -27.00 7.21 22.96
CA THR A 532 -28.13 7.53 23.83
C THR A 532 -28.68 6.34 24.63
N ARG A 533 -28.62 5.12 24.11
CA ARG A 533 -29.02 3.91 24.83
C ARG A 533 -28.00 3.39 25.81
N ASN A 534 -26.72 3.65 25.61
CA ASN A 534 -25.62 3.15 26.47
C ASN A 534 -25.15 4.21 27.49
N ILE A 535 -25.52 5.46 27.32
CA ILE A 535 -25.42 6.51 28.29
C ILE A 535 -26.72 6.42 29.08
N THR A 536 -26.67 5.79 30.24
CA THR A 536 -27.80 5.72 31.15
C THR A 536 -28.24 7.13 31.53
N SER A 537 -29.51 7.27 31.88
CA SER A 537 -30.18 8.50 32.27
C SER A 537 -29.46 9.39 33.31
N ASP A 538 -28.36 8.94 33.88
CA ASP A 538 -27.60 9.58 34.93
C ASP A 538 -26.47 10.50 34.46
N ILE A 539 -26.18 10.57 33.15
CA ILE A 539 -25.21 11.52 32.60
C ILE A 539 -25.98 12.79 32.19
N TYR A 540 -26.15 13.66 33.13
CA TYR A 540 -26.95 14.88 32.99
C TYR A 540 -26.27 16.00 32.20
N MET A 541 -24.94 15.94 31.97
CA MET A 541 -24.22 16.92 31.16
C MET A 541 -23.08 16.27 30.42
N ILE A 542 -23.11 16.36 29.12
CA ILE A 542 -21.91 16.21 28.29
C ILE A 542 -21.15 17.53 28.49
N PRO A 543 -19.92 17.51 29.01
CA PRO A 543 -19.16 18.73 29.20
C PRO A 543 -18.97 19.44 27.87
N SER A 544 -18.92 20.76 27.92
CA SER A 544 -18.65 21.55 26.73
C SER A 544 -17.31 21.12 26.11
N ARG A 545 -17.12 21.40 24.83
CA ARG A 545 -15.85 21.13 24.15
C ARG A 545 -14.67 21.77 24.90
N GLU A 546 -14.85 23.00 25.36
CA GLU A 546 -13.86 23.77 26.09
C GLU A 546 -13.51 23.15 27.45
N ASP A 547 -14.49 22.57 28.14
CA ASP A 547 -14.26 21.88 29.42
C ASP A 547 -13.66 20.48 29.23
N SER A 548 -13.96 19.82 28.12
CA SER A 548 -13.48 18.45 27.82
C SER A 548 -12.04 18.44 27.34
N LEU A 549 -11.63 19.48 26.63
CA LEU A 549 -10.33 19.59 25.98
C LEU A 549 -9.14 19.49 26.95
N PRO A 550 -9.12 20.22 28.09
CA PRO A 550 -8.06 20.12 29.09
C PRO A 550 -7.93 18.71 29.66
N ASN A 551 -9.07 18.07 29.99
CA ASN A 551 -9.10 16.74 30.59
C ASN A 551 -8.58 15.69 29.59
N ILE A 552 -8.94 15.79 28.31
CA ILE A 552 -8.43 14.90 27.25
C ILE A 552 -6.94 15.12 27.05
N LYS A 553 -6.48 16.37 27.05
CA LYS A 553 -5.04 16.71 27.01
C LYS A 553 -4.28 16.08 28.16
N GLU A 554 -4.78 16.18 29.37
CA GLU A 554 -4.13 15.62 30.55
C GLU A 554 -4.04 14.09 30.47
N ILE A 555 -5.14 13.42 30.09
CA ILE A 555 -5.17 11.96 29.92
C ILE A 555 -4.17 11.52 28.84
N LEU A 556 -4.17 12.19 27.70
CA LEU A 556 -3.26 11.90 26.61
C LEU A 556 -1.80 12.15 27.01
N SER A 557 -1.53 13.28 27.66
CA SER A 557 -0.21 13.67 28.15
C SER A 557 0.34 12.66 29.15
N THR A 558 -0.48 12.24 30.10
CA THR A 558 -0.10 11.24 31.12
C THR A 558 0.15 9.88 30.48
N GLY A 559 -0.71 9.48 29.54
CA GLY A 559 -0.55 8.24 28.80
C GLY A 559 0.72 8.23 27.94
N LEU A 560 0.99 9.34 27.28
CA LEU A 560 2.19 9.55 26.48
C LEU A 560 3.45 9.58 27.30
N GLY A 561 3.44 10.28 28.42
CA GLY A 561 4.59 10.30 29.31
C GLY A 561 4.98 8.90 29.78
N LYS A 562 3.99 8.09 30.16
CA LYS A 562 4.23 6.68 30.49
C LYS A 562 4.80 5.88 29.34
N LEU A 563 4.29 6.10 28.13
CA LEU A 563 4.79 5.44 26.91
C LEU A 563 6.21 5.89 26.59
N LEU A 564 6.47 7.20 26.59
CA LEU A 564 7.77 7.80 26.32
C LEU A 564 8.79 7.27 27.32
N SER A 565 8.50 7.31 28.62
CA SER A 565 9.37 6.79 29.66
C SER A 565 9.69 5.31 29.48
N SER A 566 8.67 4.49 29.14
CA SER A 566 8.85 3.06 28.86
C SER A 566 9.71 2.78 27.62
N ASN A 567 9.53 3.56 26.56
CA ASN A 567 10.29 3.35 25.32
C ASN A 567 11.69 3.95 25.38
N ILE A 568 11.89 5.05 26.12
CA ILE A 568 13.22 5.64 26.31
C ILE A 568 14.14 4.70 27.07
N GLY A 569 13.62 3.95 28.07
CA GLY A 569 14.43 2.93 28.72
C GLY A 569 14.94 1.87 27.72
N LYS A 570 14.12 1.50 26.74
CA LYS A 570 14.51 0.56 25.67
C LYS A 570 15.47 1.18 24.66
N VAL A 571 15.25 2.44 24.28
CA VAL A 571 16.14 3.20 23.39
C VAL A 571 17.50 3.42 24.06
N SER A 572 17.52 3.69 25.36
CA SER A 572 18.76 3.82 26.15
C SER A 572 19.55 2.52 26.20
N SER A 573 18.88 1.39 26.45
CA SER A 573 19.53 0.07 26.40
C SER A 573 20.10 -0.26 25.01
N TRP A 574 19.42 0.16 23.98
CA TRP A 574 19.89 0.01 22.61
C TRP A 574 21.06 0.93 22.27
N GLN A 575 21.05 2.16 22.77
CA GLN A 575 22.16 3.12 22.66
C GLN A 575 23.46 2.55 23.24
N THR A 576 23.39 1.94 24.43
CA THR A 576 24.53 1.27 25.05
C THR A 576 25.08 0.16 24.14
N LYS A 577 24.20 -0.67 23.57
CA LYS A 577 24.61 -1.74 22.64
C LYS A 577 25.26 -1.22 21.34
N ILE A 578 24.84 -0.04 20.87
CA ILE A 578 25.47 0.60 19.71
C ILE A 578 26.86 1.09 20.06
N ILE A 579 27.03 1.74 21.21
CA ILE A 579 28.34 2.20 21.69
C ILE A 579 29.27 1.01 21.85
N GLU A 580 28.85 -0.04 22.54
CA GLU A 580 29.62 -1.28 22.69
C GLU A 580 30.00 -1.89 21.34
N SER A 581 29.14 -1.78 20.32
CA SER A 581 29.44 -2.28 18.99
C SER A 581 30.45 -1.45 18.20
N PHE A 582 30.69 -0.20 18.60
CA PHE A 582 31.76 0.66 18.08
C PHE A 582 33.11 0.37 18.73
N GLU A 583 33.10 0.03 20.00
CA GLU A 583 34.31 -0.29 20.78
C GLU A 583 34.83 -1.69 20.43
N ASP A 584 33.96 -2.54 19.83
CA ASP A 584 34.36 -3.87 19.39
C ASP A 584 34.99 -3.80 17.98
N GLU A 585 36.33 -3.80 17.90
CA GLU A 585 37.11 -3.69 16.66
C GLU A 585 36.77 -4.77 15.62
N ASN A 586 36.13 -5.87 16.02
CA ASN A 586 35.71 -6.95 15.14
C ASN A 586 34.32 -6.78 14.54
N ARG A 587 33.60 -5.69 14.87
CA ARG A 587 32.24 -5.46 14.41
C ARG A 587 32.09 -4.21 13.55
N ASN A 588 32.51 -4.28 12.31
CA ASN A 588 32.33 -3.23 11.31
C ASN A 588 30.86 -3.12 10.82
N ASN A 589 29.91 -2.96 11.74
CA ASN A 589 28.50 -3.02 11.41
C ASN A 589 27.86 -1.66 11.06
N LEU A 590 28.59 -0.56 11.23
CA LEU A 590 28.06 0.78 11.05
C LEU A 590 28.79 1.50 9.90
N SER A 591 28.13 1.55 8.77
CA SER A 591 28.67 2.12 7.53
C SER A 591 28.23 3.56 7.24
N VAL A 592 27.43 4.19 8.12
CA VAL A 592 26.93 5.57 7.98
C VAL A 592 27.39 6.40 9.19
N PHE A 593 28.68 6.46 9.36
CA PHE A 593 29.33 7.06 10.52
C PHE A 593 28.94 8.52 10.82
N PRO A 594 28.87 9.45 9.83
CA PRO A 594 28.53 10.85 10.13
C PRO A 594 27.14 11.04 10.72
N THR A 595 26.21 10.14 10.40
CA THR A 595 24.83 10.17 10.88
C THR A 595 24.70 9.63 12.31
N PHE A 596 25.63 8.81 12.72
CA PHE A 596 25.56 8.15 14.02
C PHE A 596 25.79 9.12 15.18
N VAL A 597 26.73 10.04 15.06
CA VAL A 597 27.00 11.05 16.10
C VAL A 597 25.79 11.95 16.30
N GLY A 598 25.13 12.36 15.21
CA GLY A 598 23.89 13.12 15.29
C GLY A 598 22.77 12.35 16.00
N LEU A 599 22.63 11.07 15.68
CA LEU A 599 21.65 10.19 16.32
C LEU A 599 21.95 9.99 17.82
N TYR A 600 23.20 9.78 18.18
CA TYR A 600 23.62 9.63 19.56
C TYR A 600 23.28 10.87 20.40
N ASN A 601 23.67 12.05 19.94
CA ASN A 601 23.38 13.31 20.62
C ASN A 601 21.88 13.54 20.80
N TYR A 602 21.11 13.13 19.87
CA TYR A 602 19.66 13.22 19.93
C TYR A 602 19.02 12.29 20.96
N ILE A 603 19.42 11.03 20.96
CA ILE A 603 18.91 10.08 21.95
C ILE A 603 19.26 10.56 23.36
N GLU A 604 20.44 11.14 23.56
CA GLU A 604 20.82 11.76 24.85
C GLU A 604 19.93 12.97 25.20
N ASN A 605 19.63 13.82 24.23
CA ASN A 605 18.71 14.95 24.45
C ASN A 605 17.31 14.50 24.83
N ILE A 606 16.75 13.51 24.14
CA ILE A 606 15.44 12.91 24.51
C ILE A 606 15.50 12.37 25.94
N LYS A 607 16.56 11.63 26.28
CA LYS A 607 16.76 11.03 27.58
C LYS A 607 16.84 12.08 28.69
N MET A 608 17.55 13.18 28.44
CA MET A 608 17.67 14.30 29.36
C MET A 608 16.34 15.02 29.57
N LYS A 609 15.62 15.31 28.49
CA LYS A 609 14.31 15.99 28.56
C LYS A 609 13.24 15.11 29.22
N THR A 610 13.21 13.83 28.94
CA THR A 610 12.24 12.90 29.55
C THR A 610 12.47 12.72 31.05
N ARG A 611 13.70 12.79 31.53
CA ARG A 611 14.01 12.78 32.97
C ARG A 611 13.47 14.01 33.70
N LYS A 612 13.37 15.15 32.99
CA LYS A 612 12.87 16.43 33.52
C LYS A 612 11.37 16.61 33.36
N TRP A 613 10.73 15.76 32.53
CA TRP A 613 9.33 15.91 32.19
C TRP A 613 8.40 15.60 33.36
N LYS A 614 7.58 16.57 33.75
CA LYS A 614 6.73 16.52 34.96
C LYS A 614 5.24 16.69 34.64
N GLY A 615 4.85 17.02 33.42
CA GLY A 615 3.42 17.27 33.11
C GLY A 615 3.12 17.55 31.64
N SER A 616 1.89 17.97 31.39
CA SER A 616 1.34 18.18 30.05
C SER A 616 1.90 19.41 29.32
N GLU A 617 2.37 20.40 30.06
CA GLU A 617 2.86 21.66 29.48
C GLU A 617 4.18 21.52 28.74
N GLU A 618 5.02 20.57 29.19
CA GLU A 618 6.33 20.31 28.58
C GLU A 618 6.26 19.34 27.39
N ILE A 619 5.09 18.82 27.08
CA ILE A 619 4.97 17.77 26.06
C ILE A 619 5.14 18.34 24.66
N SER A 620 4.74 19.60 24.43
CA SER A 620 4.94 20.29 23.15
C SER A 620 6.42 20.54 22.86
N GLU A 621 7.21 20.86 23.87
CA GLU A 621 8.66 20.99 23.72
C GLU A 621 9.31 19.63 23.43
N LEU A 622 8.89 18.61 24.16
CA LEU A 622 9.37 17.25 23.95
C LEU A 622 9.06 16.76 22.54
N VAL A 623 7.88 17.10 22.04
CA VAL A 623 7.42 16.71 20.72
C VAL A 623 8.08 17.51 19.61
N SER A 624 8.34 18.81 19.82
CA SER A 624 9.06 19.64 18.84
C SER A 624 10.44 19.10 18.52
N ASP A 625 11.11 18.52 19.51
CA ASP A 625 12.44 17.94 19.30
C ASP A 625 12.42 16.66 18.46
N PHE A 626 11.27 15.98 18.40
CA PHE A 626 11.12 14.82 17.53
C PHE A 626 11.16 15.19 16.04
N ASN A 627 10.90 16.43 15.68
CA ASN A 627 10.97 16.91 14.31
C ASN A 627 12.37 17.29 13.84
N VAL A 628 13.24 17.65 14.77
CA VAL A 628 14.63 18.01 14.44
C VAL A 628 15.39 16.80 13.92
N ILE A 629 14.83 15.58 14.12
CA ILE A 629 15.55 14.37 13.76
C ILE A 629 14.83 13.57 12.72
N ASP A 630 15.63 13.32 11.73
CA ASP A 630 15.28 12.36 10.71
C ASP A 630 15.29 10.95 11.32
N VAL A 631 14.08 10.51 11.58
CA VAL A 631 13.76 9.19 12.13
C VAL A 631 14.32 8.05 11.33
N ASP A 632 14.50 8.30 10.05
CA ASP A 632 15.04 7.31 9.15
C ASP A 632 16.52 6.98 9.47
N LYS A 633 17.10 7.62 10.50
CA LYS A 633 18.49 7.43 10.93
C LYS A 633 18.69 6.36 11.99
N VAL A 634 17.64 5.74 12.47
CA VAL A 634 17.77 4.74 13.53
C VAL A 634 18.09 3.37 12.96
N PHE A 635 19.22 2.79 13.33
CA PHE A 635 19.42 1.38 13.13
C PHE A 635 19.47 0.55 14.38
N SER A 636 18.95 -0.54 14.29
CA SER A 636 19.08 -1.69 15.15
C SER A 636 17.83 -2.54 15.06
N LYS A 637 17.78 -3.61 15.80
CA LYS A 637 16.59 -4.42 16.05
C LYS A 637 15.46 -3.61 16.71
N GLU A 638 15.79 -2.48 17.33
CA GLU A 638 14.87 -1.61 18.06
C GLU A 638 14.25 -0.49 17.21
N ARG A 639 14.65 -0.37 15.94
CA ARG A 639 14.12 0.64 15.03
C ARG A 639 12.60 0.71 15.02
N GLN A 640 11.91 -0.43 15.00
CA GLN A 640 10.43 -0.41 14.99
C GLN A 640 9.83 0.27 16.22
N LYS A 641 10.49 0.17 17.37
CA LYS A 641 10.04 0.81 18.61
C LYS A 641 10.33 2.30 18.58
N PHE A 642 11.45 2.69 18.01
CA PHE A 642 11.81 4.09 17.83
C PHE A 642 10.93 4.76 16.76
N ASP A 643 10.68 4.10 15.64
CA ASP A 643 9.75 4.56 14.60
C ASP A 643 8.34 4.79 15.18
N LYS A 644 7.89 3.93 16.11
CA LYS A 644 6.62 4.13 16.82
C LYS A 644 6.65 5.37 17.70
N LEU A 645 7.70 5.55 18.48
CA LEU A 645 7.89 6.70 19.36
C LEU A 645 7.82 8.01 18.56
N LEU A 646 8.48 8.03 17.42
CA LEU A 646 8.54 9.19 16.56
C LEU A 646 7.25 9.46 15.79
N THR A 647 6.57 8.39 15.36
CA THR A 647 5.23 8.51 14.77
C THR A 647 4.26 9.10 15.77
N ILE A 648 4.38 8.71 17.04
CA ILE A 648 3.62 9.27 18.15
C ILE A 648 3.98 10.75 18.34
N GLY A 649 5.26 11.09 18.40
CA GLY A 649 5.74 12.45 18.52
C GLY A 649 5.23 13.37 17.42
N LYS A 650 5.37 12.95 16.16
CA LYS A 650 4.85 13.69 14.99
C LYS A 650 3.33 13.85 15.00
N SER A 651 2.61 12.82 15.43
CA SER A 651 1.14 12.88 15.51
C SER A 651 0.68 13.84 16.61
N LEU A 652 1.39 13.86 17.73
CA LEU A 652 1.11 14.77 18.83
C LEU A 652 1.42 16.21 18.47
N GLU A 653 2.61 16.47 17.91
CA GLU A 653 2.97 17.79 17.46
C GLU A 653 1.92 18.36 16.51
N LYS A 654 1.48 17.55 15.55
CA LYS A 654 0.41 17.93 14.65
C LYS A 654 -0.93 18.12 15.37
N GLY A 655 -1.26 17.26 16.33
CA GLY A 655 -2.44 17.39 17.18
C GLY A 655 -2.37 18.62 18.10
N PHE A 656 -1.19 18.93 18.66
CA PHE A 656 -1.00 20.07 19.54
C PHE A 656 -0.84 21.40 18.81
N SER A 657 -0.29 21.42 17.59
CA SER A 657 -0.21 22.64 16.78
C SER A 657 -1.57 23.16 16.34
N ASN A 658 -2.56 22.27 16.23
CA ASN A 658 -3.93 22.58 15.82
C ASN A 658 -4.95 22.33 16.93
N ILE A 659 -4.58 22.65 18.15
CA ILE A 659 -5.33 22.33 19.41
C ILE A 659 -6.75 22.89 19.48
N ASN A 660 -7.13 23.72 18.54
CA ASN A 660 -8.45 24.32 18.53
C ASN A 660 -9.58 23.34 18.19
N THR A 661 -9.26 22.10 17.81
CA THR A 661 -10.26 21.10 17.47
C THR A 661 -10.08 19.81 18.26
N LEU A 662 -11.14 19.35 18.91
CA LEU A 662 -11.17 18.09 19.66
C LEU A 662 -10.80 16.91 18.74
N GLU A 663 -11.20 16.99 17.48
CA GLU A 663 -10.92 16.01 16.46
C GLU A 663 -9.41 15.80 16.23
N GLU A 664 -8.64 16.88 16.24
CA GLU A 664 -7.19 16.80 16.00
C GLU A 664 -6.44 16.14 17.17
N ILE A 665 -6.88 16.40 18.39
CA ILE A 665 -6.35 15.72 19.57
C ILE A 665 -6.67 14.23 19.51
N MET A 666 -7.88 13.88 19.11
CA MET A 666 -8.29 12.49 19.00
C MET A 666 -7.57 11.75 17.85
N TYR A 667 -7.21 12.43 16.76
CA TYR A 667 -6.37 11.86 15.73
C TYR A 667 -4.96 11.56 16.24
N GLY A 668 -4.38 12.49 16.99
CA GLY A 668 -3.12 12.28 17.67
C GLY A 668 -3.21 11.10 18.63
N SER A 669 -4.28 11.01 19.44
CA SER A 669 -4.49 9.91 20.38
C SER A 669 -4.78 8.57 19.68
N ALA A 670 -5.47 8.57 18.55
CA ALA A 670 -5.69 7.34 17.79
C ALA A 670 -4.36 6.68 17.37
N THR A 671 -3.40 7.48 16.96
CA THR A 671 -2.07 7.00 16.61
C THR A 671 -1.26 6.58 17.84
N VAL A 672 -1.44 7.30 18.93
CA VAL A 672 -0.81 7.03 20.23
C VAL A 672 -1.38 5.78 20.89
N GLU A 673 -2.70 5.65 20.94
CA GLU A 673 -3.35 4.49 21.54
C GLU A 673 -2.99 3.17 20.84
N SER A 674 -2.74 3.19 19.54
CA SER A 674 -2.27 1.99 18.85
C SER A 674 -0.94 1.47 19.38
N SER A 675 -0.17 2.32 20.01
CA SER A 675 1.11 1.98 20.62
C SER A 675 1.04 1.83 22.15
N LEU A 676 0.04 2.40 22.82
CA LEU A 676 -0.20 2.31 24.26
C LEU A 676 -0.98 1.07 24.68
N THR A 677 -1.74 0.48 23.76
CA THR A 677 -2.69 -0.55 24.12
C THR A 677 -2.06 -1.92 24.34
N PRO A 678 -2.64 -2.77 25.23
CA PRO A 678 -2.26 -4.17 25.33
C PRO A 678 -2.33 -4.83 23.96
N LYS A 679 -1.48 -5.83 23.71
CA LYS A 679 -1.34 -6.55 22.40
C LYS A 679 -2.66 -6.86 21.68
N GLY A 680 -3.78 -6.99 22.39
CA GLY A 680 -5.10 -7.23 21.80
C GLY A 680 -5.78 -6.00 21.19
N MET A 681 -5.41 -4.79 21.60
CA MET A 681 -5.98 -3.54 21.08
C MET A 681 -5.13 -2.89 19.99
N GLN A 682 -3.82 -3.19 19.93
CA GLN A 682 -2.97 -2.74 18.81
C GLN A 682 -3.50 -3.17 17.44
N LEU A 683 -4.26 -4.24 17.42
CA LEU A 683 -4.90 -4.77 16.22
C LEU A 683 -6.21 -4.06 15.88
N TRP A 684 -6.65 -3.18 16.72
CA TRP A 684 -7.88 -2.44 16.59
C TRP A 684 -7.75 -1.28 15.62
N PHE A 685 -6.62 -0.54 15.76
CA PHE A 685 -6.16 0.40 14.74
C PHE A 685 -5.49 -0.38 13.63
N SER A 686 -6.28 -1.05 12.83
CA SER A 686 -5.71 -1.66 11.64
C SER A 686 -5.14 -0.56 10.75
N LYS A 687 -4.14 -0.92 9.97
CA LYS A 687 -3.50 -0.02 9.00
C LYS A 687 -4.49 0.79 8.15
N SER A 688 -5.72 0.31 7.93
CA SER A 688 -6.73 1.00 7.13
C SER A 688 -7.38 2.16 7.87
N ILE A 689 -7.73 1.99 9.16
CA ILE A 689 -8.25 3.10 9.97
C ILE A 689 -7.14 4.12 10.22
N GLN A 690 -5.93 3.66 10.54
CA GLN A 690 -4.77 4.54 10.67
C GLN A 690 -4.45 5.28 9.36
N MET A 691 -4.52 4.61 8.22
CA MET A 691 -4.29 5.26 6.92
C MET A 691 -5.42 6.21 6.54
N ASP A 692 -6.67 5.93 6.87
CA ASP A 692 -7.79 6.86 6.62
C ASP A 692 -7.66 8.10 7.51
N VAL A 693 -7.29 7.92 8.77
CA VAL A 693 -6.98 9.00 9.71
C VAL A 693 -5.80 9.81 9.20
N MET A 694 -4.69 9.17 8.86
CA MET A 694 -3.48 9.84 8.37
C MET A 694 -3.71 10.52 7.02
N LYS A 695 -4.49 9.95 6.11
CA LYS A 695 -4.85 10.59 4.84
C LYS A 695 -5.63 11.88 5.05
N LYS A 696 -6.58 11.90 5.97
CA LYS A 696 -7.34 13.10 6.31
C LYS A 696 -6.45 14.17 6.95
N ILE A 697 -5.56 13.78 7.87
CA ILE A 697 -4.57 14.66 8.46
C ILE A 697 -3.63 15.23 7.39
N MET A 698 -3.13 14.40 6.46
CA MET A 698 -2.22 14.85 5.40
C MET A 698 -2.90 15.65 4.30
N ALA A 699 -4.20 15.45 4.07
CA ALA A 699 -4.96 16.18 3.06
C ALA A 699 -5.39 17.59 3.51
N ASN A 700 -5.07 18.00 4.75
CA ASN A 700 -5.54 19.25 5.37
C ASN A 700 -7.06 19.47 5.23
N GLU A 701 -7.83 18.37 5.08
CA GLU A 701 -9.30 18.43 4.98
C GLU A 701 -9.94 18.97 6.28
N TRP A 702 -9.14 19.02 7.34
CA TRP A 702 -9.52 19.53 8.65
C TRP A 702 -9.38 21.06 8.79
N GLU A 703 -8.62 21.69 7.91
CA GLU A 703 -8.46 23.16 7.87
C GLU A 703 -9.66 23.86 7.25
N LYS A 704 -10.55 23.14 6.59
CA LYS A 704 -11.85 23.71 6.19
C LYS A 704 -12.70 23.87 7.43
N PRO A 705 -13.12 25.09 7.79
CA PRO A 705 -14.01 25.29 8.91
C PRO A 705 -15.27 24.45 8.65
N LYS A 706 -15.40 23.35 9.37
CA LYS A 706 -16.71 22.71 9.51
C LYS A 706 -17.61 23.73 10.18
N PRO A 707 -18.88 23.84 9.78
CA PRO A 707 -19.80 24.66 10.54
C PRO A 707 -19.64 24.26 12.01
N GLN A 708 -19.24 25.20 12.82
CA GLN A 708 -19.08 25.01 14.27
C GLN A 708 -20.45 24.73 14.86
N ILE A 709 -20.86 23.48 14.80
CA ILE A 709 -21.97 23.02 15.62
C ILE A 709 -21.37 22.84 16.98
N SER A 710 -21.56 23.79 17.86
CA SER A 710 -21.13 23.69 19.24
C SER A 710 -21.86 22.50 19.88
N TYR A 711 -21.27 21.89 20.91
CA TYR A 711 -21.97 20.86 21.68
C TYR A 711 -23.26 21.42 22.29
N THR A 712 -23.32 22.71 22.57
CA THR A 712 -24.53 23.45 22.95
C THR A 712 -25.58 23.42 21.83
N ASP A 713 -25.21 23.68 20.59
CA ASP A 713 -26.14 23.65 19.44
C ASP A 713 -26.65 22.22 19.16
N MET A 714 -25.80 21.21 19.34
CA MET A 714 -26.23 19.79 19.28
C MET A 714 -27.20 19.45 20.42
N TRP A 715 -26.96 20.01 21.59
CA TRP A 715 -27.80 19.78 22.78
C TRP A 715 -29.15 20.50 22.68
N GLU A 716 -29.16 21.75 22.16
CA GLU A 716 -30.39 22.48 21.87
C GLU A 716 -31.21 21.86 20.75
N ALA A 717 -30.56 21.33 19.71
CA ALA A 717 -31.25 20.58 18.66
C ALA A 717 -31.83 19.26 19.18
N PHE A 718 -31.20 18.65 20.17
CA PHE A 718 -31.68 17.44 20.86
C PHE A 718 -32.87 17.74 21.79
N ALA A 719 -32.78 18.82 22.57
CA ALA A 719 -33.86 19.27 23.44
C ALA A 719 -35.09 19.73 22.66
N LYS A 720 -34.93 20.38 21.51
CA LYS A 720 -36.04 20.73 20.61
C LYS A 720 -36.69 19.50 19.94
N GLN A 721 -35.97 18.41 19.73
CA GLN A 721 -36.56 17.18 19.22
C GLN A 721 -37.35 16.39 20.26
N GLU A 722 -37.00 16.50 21.57
CA GLU A 722 -37.78 15.90 22.66
C GLU A 722 -39.00 16.74 23.01
N GLY A 723 -38.89 18.08 22.97
CA GLY A 723 -40.00 19.00 23.24
C GLY A 723 -41.13 18.95 22.20
N ASN A 724 -40.90 18.44 21.00
CA ASN A 724 -41.94 18.23 19.97
C ASN A 724 -42.62 16.84 20.03
N LYS A 725 -42.39 16.08 21.10
CA LYS A 725 -42.95 14.73 21.30
C LYS A 725 -43.85 14.62 22.56
N THR A 726 -44.21 15.77 23.17
CA THR A 726 -45.24 15.83 24.21
C THR A 726 -46.52 16.44 23.65
#